data_507112604e27f644c4af86bf79139b17
#
_entry.id   507112604e27f644c4af86bf79139b17
#
_cell.length_a   1.000
_cell.length_b   1.000
_cell.length_c   1.000
_cell.angle_alpha   90.00
_cell.angle_beta   90.00
_cell.angle_gamma   90.00
#
_symmetry.space_group_name_H-M   'P 1'
#
loop_
_entity.id
_entity.type
_entity.pdbx_description
1 polymer ?
#
loop_
_entity_poly.entity_id
_entity_poly.type
_entity_poly.pdbx_seq_one_letter_code
_entity_poly.pdbx_strand_id
1 'polypeptide(L)'
;MQLHARFQPHRRGFGFLTPVADDGLTPQPVTLPDAEGTEHSIARAFAPPPVARALVADDLVRVTVALDPKGAAAQDAEVLERPRRLLVGTVARRKGGQLVVEPEASLAAGRIALDDALAGQLAGATDQQVVLLATPGEGGQPVAQALVAGPQPATHPDAIRARAVAMVLGGAAPSLVAGGPEAVGLERAAAETTHLRLMGQLAAGRRGGAAGLDRSGHVPGAELTPVDRRDEPCVTVDAALSRELDDAVAATWDGESDSPVRVAVHIADVAGAVGIGSPADRYARTVGATAYLASSASAPMLDPELSEGARSLVVGQDRPALSVRFSVHTSGAVSDVAVELARIRSRAKLSYGAVESWLAGDAKPLRTQARSHAEAAEATVRQALEAARRLGVERDARDTLEDLFEPAELTPAVAGEHVQLGLAEPHAEAFRLIERVMVAANEAVGDWLVAHEVPALYRAHEGIDPERQARLRAAADLAGEHLPALDADAGDPDRVAGEILGAVHHLAAQGRTADRDLLIAAATGATARATYDPDPARHRGLGTTAYTHFTSPLRRYADLSVHRQIRAVLAGEAPPHSIAELEALATWLGARAGALARLEARERSDLWTRLLELGELTHPETATVTGLTPAGLRIRLPRLGLPGFIVAEQALGTGEERATLEVDRHGLTTTSGEWRVGARLTVRFDGRDELGRAAWRLVGTSHAMR
;
A
#
# COMPACT_ATOMS: atom_id res chain seq x y z
N MET A 1 -39.43 -5.68 -11.35
CA MET A 1 -38.37 -5.96 -12.34
C MET A 1 -37.28 -6.78 -11.69
N GLN A 2 -36.73 -7.80 -12.38
CA GLN A 2 -35.53 -8.52 -11.92
C GLN A 2 -34.26 -7.87 -12.48
N LEU A 3 -33.22 -7.77 -11.68
CA LEU A 3 -31.93 -7.20 -12.08
C LEU A 3 -30.76 -7.84 -11.28
N HIS A 4 -29.55 -7.67 -11.76
CA HIS A 4 -28.34 -8.00 -11.02
C HIS A 4 -27.90 -6.79 -10.22
N ALA A 5 -27.46 -7.01 -8.94
CA ALA A 5 -27.00 -5.93 -8.08
C ALA A 5 -25.93 -6.39 -7.10
N ARG A 6 -25.08 -5.46 -6.67
CA ARG A 6 -24.12 -5.64 -5.57
C ARG A 6 -24.71 -5.13 -4.26
N PHE A 7 -24.60 -5.93 -3.22
CA PHE A 7 -25.14 -5.61 -1.89
C PHE A 7 -24.12 -4.86 -1.03
N GLN A 8 -24.62 -3.84 -0.33
CA GLN A 8 -23.88 -3.10 0.69
C GLN A 8 -24.70 -3.04 1.98
N PRO A 9 -24.25 -3.67 3.07
CA PRO A 9 -24.96 -3.67 4.34
C PRO A 9 -24.92 -2.30 5.03
N HIS A 10 -25.92 -2.07 5.90
CA HIS A 10 -25.98 -0.91 6.77
C HIS A 10 -26.17 -1.37 8.24
N ARG A 11 -25.54 -0.66 9.18
CA ARG A 11 -25.49 -1.02 10.61
C ARG A 11 -26.86 -1.24 11.30
N ARG A 12 -27.94 -0.68 10.75
CA ARG A 12 -29.31 -0.86 11.26
C ARG A 12 -29.99 -2.14 10.79
N GLY A 13 -29.23 -3.08 10.21
CA GLY A 13 -29.75 -4.39 9.78
C GLY A 13 -30.52 -4.39 8.46
N PHE A 14 -30.43 -3.31 7.67
CA PHE A 14 -30.86 -3.23 6.28
C PHE A 14 -29.64 -3.04 5.37
N GLY A 15 -29.81 -2.84 4.08
CA GLY A 15 -28.72 -2.54 3.16
C GLY A 15 -29.20 -1.86 1.91
N PHE A 16 -28.28 -1.73 0.97
CA PHE A 16 -28.51 -1.15 -0.34
C PHE A 16 -27.98 -2.06 -1.44
N LEU A 17 -28.65 -2.00 -2.56
CA LEU A 17 -28.35 -2.78 -3.76
C LEU A 17 -28.04 -1.80 -4.89
N THR A 18 -26.82 -1.87 -5.42
CA THR A 18 -26.40 -1.08 -6.58
C THR A 18 -26.55 -1.96 -7.82
N PRO A 19 -27.46 -1.63 -8.75
CA PRO A 19 -27.59 -2.36 -9.99
C PRO A 19 -26.28 -2.40 -10.78
N VAL A 20 -25.99 -3.54 -11.41
CA VAL A 20 -24.77 -3.74 -12.22
C VAL A 20 -25.12 -4.34 -13.56
N ALA A 21 -24.26 -4.12 -14.55
CA ALA A 21 -24.35 -4.73 -15.88
C ALA A 21 -24.20 -6.27 -15.81
N ASP A 22 -24.34 -6.95 -16.93
CA ASP A 22 -24.22 -8.41 -17.02
C ASP A 22 -22.83 -8.94 -16.64
N ASP A 23 -21.80 -8.07 -16.64
CA ASP A 23 -20.46 -8.41 -16.11
C ASP A 23 -20.45 -8.56 -14.58
N GLY A 24 -21.53 -8.19 -13.88
CA GLY A 24 -21.66 -8.24 -12.44
C GLY A 24 -20.80 -7.23 -11.68
N LEU A 25 -20.16 -6.27 -12.35
CA LEU A 25 -19.16 -5.35 -11.80
C LEU A 25 -19.48 -3.88 -12.06
N THR A 26 -19.77 -3.55 -13.30
CA THR A 26 -19.97 -2.16 -13.73
C THR A 26 -21.31 -1.64 -13.21
N PRO A 27 -21.35 -0.59 -12.35
CA PRO A 27 -22.60 0.01 -11.91
C PRO A 27 -23.40 0.52 -13.10
N GLN A 28 -24.65 0.09 -13.21
CA GLN A 28 -25.56 0.45 -14.30
C GLN A 28 -26.93 0.82 -13.73
N PRO A 29 -27.30 2.11 -13.70
CA PRO A 29 -28.65 2.53 -13.32
C PRO A 29 -29.70 1.89 -14.22
N VAL A 30 -30.82 1.47 -13.64
CA VAL A 30 -31.93 0.87 -14.33
C VAL A 30 -33.17 1.78 -14.29
N THR A 31 -34.02 1.71 -15.29
CA THR A 31 -35.25 2.49 -15.31
C THR A 31 -36.46 1.63 -14.89
N LEU A 32 -37.23 2.12 -13.94
CA LEU A 32 -38.44 1.47 -13.44
C LEU A 32 -39.63 2.40 -13.58
N PRO A 33 -40.77 1.93 -14.14
CA PRO A 33 -42.02 2.68 -14.13
C PRO A 33 -42.67 2.63 -12.74
N ASP A 34 -43.28 3.74 -12.32
CA ASP A 34 -44.17 3.78 -11.15
C ASP A 34 -45.59 3.26 -11.50
N ALA A 35 -46.49 3.34 -10.53
CA ALA A 35 -47.88 2.89 -10.72
C ALA A 35 -48.65 3.74 -11.75
N GLU A 36 -48.18 4.92 -12.08
CA GLU A 36 -48.78 5.85 -13.06
C GLU A 36 -48.08 5.78 -14.43
N GLY A 37 -47.05 4.90 -14.56
CA GLY A 37 -46.30 4.69 -15.79
C GLY A 37 -45.16 5.68 -16.01
N THR A 38 -44.81 6.51 -15.02
CA THR A 38 -43.67 7.43 -15.10
C THR A 38 -42.37 6.67 -14.86
N GLU A 39 -41.39 6.85 -15.73
CA GLU A 39 -40.10 6.19 -15.64
C GLU A 39 -39.17 6.90 -14.66
N HIS A 40 -38.58 6.12 -13.73
CA HIS A 40 -37.60 6.59 -12.73
C HIS A 40 -36.27 5.87 -12.91
N SER A 41 -35.18 6.63 -12.97
CA SER A 41 -33.82 6.09 -13.00
C SER A 41 -33.39 5.67 -11.60
N ILE A 42 -33.04 4.39 -11.41
CA ILE A 42 -32.67 3.78 -10.14
C ILE A 42 -31.19 3.47 -10.14
N ALA A 43 -30.40 4.28 -9.47
CA ALA A 43 -28.98 4.03 -9.22
C ALA A 43 -28.75 3.16 -7.98
N ARG A 44 -29.77 3.04 -7.10
CA ARG A 44 -29.67 2.30 -5.84
C ARG A 44 -31.05 1.88 -5.33
N ALA A 45 -31.18 0.61 -4.89
CA ALA A 45 -32.41 0.11 -4.30
C ALA A 45 -32.20 -0.21 -2.81
N PHE A 46 -33.24 -0.03 -2.00
CA PHE A 46 -33.25 -0.37 -0.58
C PHE A 46 -33.46 -1.88 -0.38
N ALA A 47 -32.62 -2.52 0.40
CA ALA A 47 -32.77 -3.91 0.84
C ALA A 47 -33.31 -3.92 2.28
N PRO A 48 -34.60 -4.23 2.50
CA PRO A 48 -35.18 -4.24 3.84
C PRO A 48 -34.58 -5.38 4.69
N PRO A 49 -34.68 -5.30 6.04
CA PRO A 49 -34.07 -6.27 6.94
C PRO A 49 -34.33 -7.76 6.63
N PRO A 50 -35.54 -8.18 6.19
CA PRO A 50 -35.77 -9.57 5.82
C PRO A 50 -34.89 -10.03 4.65
N VAL A 51 -34.65 -9.20 3.66
CA VAL A 51 -33.79 -9.47 2.49
C VAL A 51 -32.32 -9.35 2.89
N ALA A 52 -31.95 -8.27 3.56
CA ALA A 52 -30.56 -7.94 3.89
C ALA A 52 -29.88 -8.98 4.82
N ARG A 53 -30.67 -9.68 5.68
CA ARG A 53 -30.13 -10.65 6.65
C ARG A 53 -29.44 -11.85 6.02
N ALA A 54 -29.79 -12.22 4.80
CA ALA A 54 -29.17 -13.32 4.07
C ALA A 54 -27.89 -12.91 3.33
N LEU A 55 -27.61 -11.59 3.26
CA LEU A 55 -26.60 -11.04 2.38
C LEU A 55 -25.35 -10.58 3.13
N VAL A 56 -24.23 -10.67 2.44
CA VAL A 56 -22.90 -10.21 2.88
C VAL A 56 -22.45 -9.11 1.93
N ALA A 57 -21.63 -8.20 2.42
CA ALA A 57 -21.03 -7.13 1.63
C ALA A 57 -20.42 -7.68 0.32
N ASP A 58 -20.66 -6.98 -0.78
CA ASP A 58 -20.19 -7.30 -2.12
C ASP A 58 -20.88 -8.54 -2.77
N ASP A 59 -21.86 -9.20 -2.13
CA ASP A 59 -22.64 -10.29 -2.76
C ASP A 59 -23.22 -9.79 -4.10
N LEU A 60 -23.00 -10.56 -5.16
CA LEU A 60 -23.73 -10.40 -6.41
C LEU A 60 -25.04 -11.17 -6.27
N VAL A 61 -26.14 -10.46 -6.45
CA VAL A 61 -27.48 -11.02 -6.27
C VAL A 61 -28.36 -10.79 -7.52
N ARG A 62 -29.25 -11.72 -7.77
CA ARG A 62 -30.45 -11.51 -8.57
C ARG A 62 -31.55 -11.02 -7.63
N VAL A 63 -32.11 -9.85 -7.92
CA VAL A 63 -33.06 -9.20 -7.03
C VAL A 63 -34.31 -8.76 -7.79
N THR A 64 -35.48 -8.94 -7.18
CA THR A 64 -36.73 -8.35 -7.65
C THR A 64 -36.91 -7.01 -6.96
N VAL A 65 -36.96 -5.93 -7.73
CA VAL A 65 -37.11 -4.55 -7.23
C VAL A 65 -38.49 -4.00 -7.71
N ALA A 66 -39.15 -3.31 -6.79
CA ALA A 66 -40.35 -2.54 -7.06
C ALA A 66 -40.21 -1.12 -6.52
N LEU A 67 -40.90 -0.16 -7.14
CA LEU A 67 -41.03 1.19 -6.63
C LEU A 67 -42.12 1.25 -5.57
N ASP A 68 -41.85 1.87 -4.45
CA ASP A 68 -42.80 2.27 -3.44
C ASP A 68 -42.77 3.80 -3.25
N PRO A 69 -43.66 4.43 -2.48
CA PRO A 69 -43.65 5.87 -2.24
C PRO A 69 -42.36 6.45 -1.65
N LYS A 70 -41.45 5.60 -1.15
CA LYS A 70 -40.14 5.99 -0.58
C LYS A 70 -38.99 5.72 -1.53
N GLY A 71 -39.24 5.12 -2.71
CA GLY A 71 -38.23 4.79 -3.71
C GLY A 71 -38.18 3.31 -4.07
N ALA A 72 -37.11 2.88 -4.72
CA ALA A 72 -36.94 1.49 -5.13
C ALA A 72 -36.57 0.59 -3.95
N ALA A 73 -37.31 -0.51 -3.76
CA ALA A 73 -37.10 -1.48 -2.71
C ALA A 73 -37.07 -2.93 -3.23
N ALA A 74 -36.18 -3.74 -2.66
CA ALA A 74 -36.07 -5.17 -2.95
C ALA A 74 -37.17 -5.95 -2.24
N GLN A 75 -37.81 -6.88 -2.97
CA GLN A 75 -38.79 -7.81 -2.44
C GLN A 75 -38.14 -9.15 -2.03
N ASP A 76 -37.19 -9.60 -2.82
CA ASP A 76 -36.38 -10.80 -2.61
C ASP A 76 -34.95 -10.60 -3.10
N ALA A 77 -34.07 -11.55 -2.81
CA ALA A 77 -32.73 -11.61 -3.37
C ALA A 77 -32.19 -13.04 -3.36
N GLU A 78 -31.66 -13.47 -4.48
CA GLU A 78 -30.96 -14.76 -4.65
C GLU A 78 -29.46 -14.46 -4.79
N VAL A 79 -28.60 -15.07 -3.95
CA VAL A 79 -27.16 -14.91 -4.03
C VAL A 79 -26.60 -15.71 -5.20
N LEU A 80 -26.10 -15.03 -6.21
CA LEU A 80 -25.43 -15.62 -7.38
C LEU A 80 -23.96 -15.90 -7.11
N GLU A 81 -23.30 -14.95 -6.45
CA GLU A 81 -21.89 -15.07 -6.09
C GLU A 81 -21.64 -14.39 -4.73
N ARG A 82 -20.86 -15.04 -3.87
CA ARG A 82 -20.35 -14.48 -2.61
C ARG A 82 -18.84 -14.35 -2.66
N PRO A 83 -18.31 -13.22 -3.12
CA PRO A 83 -16.87 -13.01 -3.21
C PRO A 83 -16.21 -12.83 -1.84
N ARG A 84 -16.95 -12.31 -0.86
CA ARG A 84 -16.42 -12.09 0.49
C ARG A 84 -16.58 -13.35 1.33
N ARG A 85 -15.46 -13.97 1.65
CA ARG A 85 -15.41 -15.25 2.38
C ARG A 85 -14.87 -15.13 3.79
N LEU A 86 -14.04 -14.14 4.11
CA LEU A 86 -13.62 -13.88 5.47
C LEU A 86 -14.56 -12.86 6.11
N LEU A 87 -15.17 -13.25 7.21
CA LEU A 87 -16.04 -12.42 8.03
C LEU A 87 -15.46 -12.30 9.43
N VAL A 88 -15.38 -11.08 9.94
CA VAL A 88 -15.04 -10.80 11.33
C VAL A 88 -16.30 -10.49 12.12
N GLY A 89 -16.36 -10.95 13.35
CA GLY A 89 -17.48 -10.66 14.22
C GLY A 89 -17.19 -11.06 15.66
N THR A 90 -18.15 -10.81 16.55
CA THR A 90 -18.07 -11.07 17.97
C THR A 90 -18.94 -12.29 18.32
N VAL A 91 -18.40 -13.22 19.09
CA VAL A 91 -19.15 -14.38 19.58
C VAL A 91 -20.23 -13.94 20.55
N ALA A 92 -21.48 -14.31 20.30
CA ALA A 92 -22.62 -13.95 21.13
C ALA A 92 -23.49 -15.17 21.46
N ARG A 93 -24.21 -15.11 22.57
CA ARG A 93 -25.14 -16.16 23.00
C ARG A 93 -26.57 -15.69 22.86
N ARG A 94 -27.40 -16.44 22.14
CA ARG A 94 -28.84 -16.15 21.97
C ARG A 94 -29.66 -16.57 23.19
N LYS A 95 -30.86 -16.00 23.30
CA LYS A 95 -31.89 -16.52 24.20
C LYS A 95 -32.15 -18.00 23.83
N GLY A 96 -31.89 -18.92 24.76
CA GLY A 96 -31.90 -20.38 24.49
C GLY A 96 -30.52 -21.04 24.43
N GLY A 97 -29.43 -20.25 24.60
CA GLY A 97 -28.08 -20.79 24.80
C GLY A 97 -27.27 -21.03 23.52
N GLN A 98 -27.87 -20.94 22.35
CA GLN A 98 -27.18 -21.13 21.07
C GLN A 98 -26.13 -20.05 20.85
N LEU A 99 -24.91 -20.48 20.43
CA LEU A 99 -23.84 -19.57 20.02
C LEU A 99 -24.02 -19.14 18.56
N VAL A 100 -23.77 -17.88 18.31
CA VAL A 100 -23.74 -17.26 16.98
C VAL A 100 -22.60 -16.26 16.93
N VAL A 101 -22.20 -15.84 15.73
CA VAL A 101 -21.30 -14.70 15.58
C VAL A 101 -22.08 -13.52 15.03
N GLU A 102 -22.02 -12.41 15.73
CA GLU A 102 -22.51 -11.11 15.28
C GLU A 102 -21.44 -10.45 14.44
N PRO A 103 -21.61 -10.36 13.10
CA PRO A 103 -20.58 -9.81 12.23
C PRO A 103 -20.44 -8.31 12.41
N GLU A 104 -19.29 -7.78 12.02
CA GLU A 104 -19.13 -6.33 11.79
C GLU A 104 -20.24 -5.84 10.86
N ALA A 105 -20.91 -4.77 11.24
CA ALA A 105 -22.10 -4.25 10.54
C ALA A 105 -21.83 -3.83 9.08
N SER A 106 -20.56 -3.52 8.75
CA SER A 106 -20.11 -3.22 7.39
C SER A 106 -19.86 -4.46 6.53
N LEU A 107 -19.92 -5.66 7.11
CA LEU A 107 -19.70 -6.92 6.40
C LEU A 107 -20.99 -7.70 6.15
N ALA A 108 -21.88 -7.74 7.12
CA ALA A 108 -23.16 -8.44 6.96
C ALA A 108 -24.24 -7.84 7.87
N ALA A 109 -25.48 -7.89 7.41
CA ALA A 109 -26.64 -7.45 8.18
C ALA A 109 -27.22 -8.55 9.08
N GLY A 110 -26.95 -9.81 8.76
CA GLY A 110 -27.43 -10.99 9.50
C GLY A 110 -26.33 -11.65 10.32
N ARG A 111 -26.74 -12.50 11.27
CA ARG A 111 -25.83 -13.28 12.10
C ARG A 111 -25.23 -14.44 11.30
N ILE A 112 -23.99 -14.82 11.66
CA ILE A 112 -23.31 -15.97 11.08
C ILE A 112 -23.67 -17.20 11.91
N ALA A 113 -24.21 -18.23 11.27
CA ALA A 113 -24.51 -19.51 11.90
C ALA A 113 -23.22 -20.33 12.10
N LEU A 114 -23.15 -21.05 13.21
CA LEU A 114 -22.06 -21.97 13.54
C LEU A 114 -22.59 -23.39 13.50
N ASP A 115 -21.79 -24.33 12.99
CA ASP A 115 -22.03 -25.75 13.22
C ASP A 115 -21.67 -26.16 14.65
N ASP A 116 -21.99 -27.40 15.04
CA ASP A 116 -21.75 -27.88 16.39
C ASP A 116 -20.26 -27.94 16.74
N ALA A 117 -19.39 -28.23 15.78
CA ALA A 117 -17.95 -28.31 15.98
C ALA A 117 -17.33 -26.92 16.28
N LEU A 118 -17.71 -25.91 15.50
CA LEU A 118 -17.28 -24.50 15.73
C LEU A 118 -17.90 -23.92 16.98
N ALA A 119 -19.18 -24.23 17.26
CA ALA A 119 -19.86 -23.84 18.50
C ALA A 119 -19.14 -24.43 19.73
N GLY A 120 -18.67 -25.68 19.63
CA GLY A 120 -17.87 -26.33 20.68
C GLY A 120 -16.52 -25.63 20.89
N GLN A 121 -15.82 -25.27 19.82
CA GLN A 121 -14.55 -24.51 19.90
C GLN A 121 -14.71 -23.13 20.53
N LEU A 122 -15.86 -22.49 20.35
CA LEU A 122 -16.13 -21.12 20.78
C LEU A 122 -16.95 -21.06 22.07
N ALA A 123 -17.18 -22.20 22.75
CA ALA A 123 -18.10 -22.26 23.91
C ALA A 123 -17.76 -21.29 25.05
N GLY A 124 -16.48 -20.98 25.27
CA GLY A 124 -16.00 -20.03 26.29
C GLY A 124 -15.67 -18.63 25.78
N ALA A 125 -15.93 -18.35 24.50
CA ALA A 125 -15.41 -17.16 23.81
C ALA A 125 -16.44 -16.01 23.66
N THR A 126 -17.50 -15.99 24.47
CA THR A 126 -18.50 -14.91 24.44
C THR A 126 -17.82 -13.54 24.59
N ASP A 127 -18.26 -12.57 23.80
CA ASP A 127 -17.70 -11.21 23.69
C ASP A 127 -16.28 -11.12 23.12
N GLN A 128 -15.73 -12.21 22.61
CA GLN A 128 -14.44 -12.23 21.91
C GLN A 128 -14.60 -12.14 20.38
N GLN A 129 -13.64 -11.51 19.75
CA GLN A 129 -13.60 -11.35 18.30
C GLN A 129 -13.05 -12.62 17.64
N VAL A 130 -13.67 -13.00 16.53
CA VAL A 130 -13.25 -14.11 15.68
C VAL A 130 -13.26 -13.71 14.22
N VAL A 131 -12.43 -14.38 13.42
CA VAL A 131 -12.49 -14.33 11.95
C VAL A 131 -12.84 -15.71 11.46
N LEU A 132 -13.89 -15.78 10.66
CA LEU A 132 -14.46 -17.02 10.13
C LEU A 132 -14.36 -17.04 8.61
N LEU A 133 -14.08 -18.22 8.05
CA LEU A 133 -14.34 -18.50 6.65
C LEU A 133 -15.82 -18.87 6.54
N ALA A 134 -16.58 -18.17 5.71
CA ALA A 134 -18.01 -18.35 5.54
C ALA A 134 -18.38 -18.62 4.07
N THR A 135 -19.40 -19.44 3.87
CA THR A 135 -20.00 -19.72 2.56
C THR A 135 -21.51 -19.44 2.58
N PRO A 136 -22.17 -19.32 1.43
CA PRO A 136 -23.63 -19.28 1.38
C PRO A 136 -24.20 -20.62 1.86
N GLY A 137 -25.08 -20.57 2.84
CA GLY A 137 -25.93 -21.68 3.26
C GLY A 137 -27.32 -21.62 2.62
N GLU A 138 -28.26 -22.34 3.20
CA GLU A 138 -29.66 -22.36 2.74
C GLU A 138 -30.27 -20.94 2.78
N GLY A 139 -30.94 -20.54 1.71
CA GLY A 139 -31.51 -19.19 1.58
C GLY A 139 -30.47 -18.07 1.55
N GLY A 140 -29.20 -18.35 1.22
CA GLY A 140 -28.13 -17.35 1.12
C GLY A 140 -27.51 -16.91 2.46
N GLN A 141 -27.99 -17.42 3.59
CA GLN A 141 -27.44 -17.08 4.91
C GLN A 141 -25.94 -17.42 5.01
N PRO A 142 -25.10 -16.56 5.63
CA PRO A 142 -23.70 -16.90 5.83
C PRO A 142 -23.56 -18.00 6.90
N VAL A 143 -22.87 -19.07 6.52
CA VAL A 143 -22.56 -20.22 7.40
C VAL A 143 -21.06 -20.33 7.56
N ALA A 144 -20.57 -20.36 8.80
CA ALA A 144 -19.16 -20.55 9.08
C ALA A 144 -18.70 -21.96 8.74
N GLN A 145 -17.59 -22.05 8.01
CA GLN A 145 -16.95 -23.32 7.62
C GLN A 145 -15.72 -23.61 8.48
N ALA A 146 -15.02 -22.57 8.92
CA ALA A 146 -13.81 -22.73 9.72
C ALA A 146 -13.50 -21.46 10.53
N LEU A 147 -12.87 -21.65 11.68
CA LEU A 147 -12.24 -20.59 12.44
C LEU A 147 -10.86 -20.29 11.83
N VAL A 148 -10.67 -19.06 11.39
CA VAL A 148 -9.41 -18.60 10.77
C VAL A 148 -8.50 -17.94 11.80
N ALA A 149 -9.08 -17.09 12.67
CA ALA A 149 -8.35 -16.41 13.75
C ALA A 149 -9.25 -16.14 14.96
N GLY A 150 -8.64 -16.01 16.13
CA GLY A 150 -9.33 -15.83 17.41
C GLY A 150 -9.63 -17.19 18.07
N PRO A 151 -10.44 -17.23 19.16
CA PRO A 151 -11.06 -16.06 19.80
C PRO A 151 -10.06 -15.20 20.56
N GLN A 152 -10.20 -13.89 20.48
CA GLN A 152 -9.35 -12.90 21.18
C GLN A 152 -10.18 -11.67 21.58
N PRO A 153 -9.84 -10.96 22.66
CA PRO A 153 -10.42 -9.63 22.93
C PRO A 153 -10.21 -8.71 21.71
N ALA A 154 -11.23 -7.93 21.33
CA ALA A 154 -11.17 -7.02 20.17
C ALA A 154 -10.02 -6.00 20.24
N THR A 155 -9.48 -5.78 21.44
CA THR A 155 -8.34 -4.88 21.70
C THR A 155 -6.97 -5.55 21.56
N HIS A 156 -6.92 -6.86 21.39
CA HIS A 156 -5.68 -7.61 21.22
C HIS A 156 -5.06 -7.30 19.84
N PRO A 157 -3.73 -7.13 19.71
CA PRO A 157 -3.10 -6.83 18.42
C PRO A 157 -3.43 -7.84 17.32
N ASP A 158 -3.52 -9.13 17.66
CA ASP A 158 -3.88 -10.18 16.72
C ASP A 158 -5.32 -10.06 16.21
N ALA A 159 -6.26 -9.64 17.08
CA ALA A 159 -7.63 -9.36 16.68
C ALA A 159 -7.71 -8.13 15.75
N ILE A 160 -6.96 -7.07 16.06
CA ILE A 160 -6.86 -5.86 15.22
C ILE A 160 -6.33 -6.23 13.83
N ARG A 161 -5.25 -7.02 13.75
CA ARG A 161 -4.69 -7.50 12.48
C ARG A 161 -5.70 -8.36 11.72
N ALA A 162 -6.29 -9.36 12.38
CA ALA A 162 -7.24 -10.28 11.76
C ALA A 162 -8.45 -9.54 11.20
N ARG A 163 -8.93 -8.51 11.92
CA ARG A 163 -9.99 -7.60 11.47
C ARG A 163 -9.56 -6.83 10.22
N ALA A 164 -8.39 -6.23 10.21
CA ALA A 164 -7.89 -5.49 9.05
C ALA A 164 -7.81 -6.39 7.79
N VAL A 165 -7.31 -7.63 7.95
CA VAL A 165 -7.26 -8.64 6.87
C VAL A 165 -8.67 -8.97 6.35
N ALA A 166 -9.62 -9.27 7.24
CA ALA A 166 -10.98 -9.58 6.84
C ALA A 166 -11.68 -8.41 6.14
N MET A 167 -11.47 -7.19 6.62
CA MET A 167 -12.07 -5.98 6.05
C MET A 167 -11.53 -5.64 4.66
N VAL A 168 -10.23 -5.84 4.42
CA VAL A 168 -9.57 -5.42 3.17
C VAL A 168 -9.47 -6.57 2.17
N LEU A 169 -9.00 -7.74 2.61
CA LEU A 169 -8.74 -8.88 1.74
C LEU A 169 -9.86 -9.93 1.77
N GLY A 170 -10.84 -9.80 2.66
CA GLY A 170 -11.94 -10.77 2.82
C GLY A 170 -12.86 -10.93 1.61
N GLY A 171 -12.79 -10.01 0.63
CA GLY A 171 -13.47 -10.09 -0.67
C GLY A 171 -12.74 -10.98 -1.67
N ALA A 172 -13.21 -10.97 -2.91
CA ALA A 172 -12.55 -11.64 -4.03
C ALA A 172 -11.11 -11.12 -4.20
N ALA A 173 -10.23 -11.97 -4.70
CA ALA A 173 -8.92 -11.51 -5.14
C ALA A 173 -9.09 -10.33 -6.11
N PRO A 174 -8.27 -9.25 -5.99
CA PRO A 174 -8.34 -8.14 -6.92
C PRO A 174 -8.27 -8.66 -8.35
N SER A 175 -9.20 -8.29 -9.17
CA SER A 175 -9.30 -8.67 -10.58
C SER A 175 -9.05 -10.16 -10.93
N LEU A 176 -9.74 -11.08 -10.27
CA LEU A 176 -10.20 -12.27 -10.98
C LEU A 176 -11.04 -11.86 -12.23
N VAL A 177 -10.95 -10.59 -12.57
CA VAL A 177 -11.60 -9.82 -13.61
C VAL A 177 -10.60 -9.56 -14.71
N ALA A 178 -11.08 -9.60 -15.92
CA ALA A 178 -10.48 -9.13 -17.16
C ALA A 178 -8.93 -9.27 -17.24
N GLY A 179 -8.46 -10.36 -17.75
CA GLY A 179 -7.06 -10.54 -18.12
C GLY A 179 -6.05 -10.87 -17.00
N GLY A 180 -6.49 -10.87 -15.73
CA GLY A 180 -5.66 -11.17 -14.57
C GLY A 180 -4.87 -12.48 -14.62
N PRO A 181 -4.96 -13.36 -13.62
CA PRO A 181 -4.19 -14.60 -13.57
C PRO A 181 -4.34 -15.50 -14.80
N GLU A 182 -5.49 -15.45 -15.47
CA GLU A 182 -5.74 -16.23 -16.69
C GLU A 182 -4.85 -15.77 -17.86
N ALA A 183 -4.69 -14.46 -18.03
CA ALA A 183 -3.86 -13.88 -19.08
C ALA A 183 -2.36 -14.19 -18.90
N VAL A 184 -1.93 -14.43 -17.65
CA VAL A 184 -0.55 -14.87 -17.34
C VAL A 184 -0.46 -16.38 -17.10
N GLY A 185 -1.42 -17.16 -17.58
CA GLY A 185 -1.41 -18.61 -17.49
C GLY A 185 -1.71 -19.19 -16.09
N LEU A 186 -2.31 -18.42 -15.19
CA LEU A 186 -2.80 -18.90 -13.90
C LEU A 186 -4.27 -19.32 -13.99
N GLU A 187 -4.57 -20.51 -13.50
CA GLU A 187 -5.95 -20.92 -13.34
C GLU A 187 -6.65 -20.10 -12.25
N ARG A 188 -7.86 -19.62 -12.54
CA ARG A 188 -8.68 -18.83 -11.60
C ARG A 188 -8.84 -19.50 -10.24
N ALA A 189 -9.13 -20.81 -10.23
CA ALA A 189 -9.30 -21.59 -8.99
C ALA A 189 -8.01 -21.65 -8.17
N ALA A 190 -6.85 -21.77 -8.81
CA ALA A 190 -5.56 -21.79 -8.13
C ALA A 190 -5.24 -20.41 -7.51
N ALA A 191 -5.51 -19.31 -8.24
CA ALA A 191 -5.35 -17.96 -7.73
C ALA A 191 -6.26 -17.65 -6.55
N GLU A 192 -7.52 -18.09 -6.60
CA GLU A 192 -8.49 -17.95 -5.50
C GLU A 192 -8.05 -18.73 -4.26
N THR A 193 -7.64 -19.99 -4.44
CA THR A 193 -7.13 -20.83 -3.33
C THR A 193 -5.90 -20.21 -2.68
N THR A 194 -4.98 -19.66 -3.48
CA THR A 194 -3.78 -18.98 -2.98
C THR A 194 -4.13 -17.69 -2.24
N HIS A 195 -5.10 -16.94 -2.74
CA HIS A 195 -5.60 -15.74 -2.07
C HIS A 195 -6.22 -16.06 -0.71
N LEU A 196 -7.08 -17.08 -0.63
CA LEU A 196 -7.67 -17.54 0.64
C LEU A 196 -6.60 -17.99 1.63
N ARG A 197 -5.59 -18.73 1.16
CA ARG A 197 -4.44 -19.14 1.99
C ARG A 197 -3.69 -17.95 2.55
N LEU A 198 -3.37 -16.97 1.73
CA LEU A 198 -2.72 -15.72 2.16
C LEU A 198 -3.55 -15.00 3.22
N MET A 199 -4.84 -14.81 2.99
CA MET A 199 -5.75 -14.17 3.94
C MET A 199 -5.76 -14.90 5.28
N GLY A 200 -5.88 -16.24 5.25
CA GLY A 200 -5.87 -17.06 6.46
C GLY A 200 -4.57 -16.96 7.25
N GLN A 201 -3.43 -16.98 6.57
CA GLN A 201 -2.10 -16.83 7.19
C GLN A 201 -1.93 -15.47 7.85
N LEU A 202 -2.25 -14.39 7.13
CA LEU A 202 -2.18 -13.03 7.67
C LEU A 202 -3.11 -12.83 8.86
N ALA A 203 -4.36 -13.27 8.75
CA ALA A 203 -5.33 -13.14 9.83
C ALA A 203 -4.89 -13.89 11.09
N ALA A 204 -4.32 -15.10 10.95
CA ALA A 204 -3.82 -15.90 12.04
C ALA A 204 -2.44 -15.45 12.58
N GLY A 205 -1.81 -14.43 11.99
CA GLY A 205 -0.48 -13.98 12.37
C GLY A 205 0.62 -15.00 12.10
N ARG A 206 0.37 -15.93 11.20
CA ARG A 206 1.32 -16.99 10.89
C ARG A 206 2.28 -16.51 9.80
N ARG A 207 3.57 -16.72 10.03
CA ARG A 207 4.56 -16.73 8.97
C ARG A 207 4.36 -18.03 8.18
N GLY A 208 4.14 -17.97 6.90
CA GLY A 208 3.86 -19.20 6.16
C GLY A 208 4.16 -19.06 4.69
N GLY A 209 3.49 -18.29 3.99
CA GLY A 209 3.72 -18.02 2.56
C GLY A 209 3.95 -19.28 1.70
N ALA A 210 5.01 -19.27 0.95
CA ALA A 210 5.40 -20.31 -0.01
C ALA A 210 6.16 -21.50 0.63
N ALA A 211 6.19 -21.61 1.97
CA ALA A 211 6.96 -22.66 2.65
C ALA A 211 6.64 -24.07 2.12
N GLY A 212 7.67 -24.81 1.75
CA GLY A 212 7.56 -26.17 1.21
C GLY A 212 6.97 -26.27 -0.20
N LEU A 213 6.72 -25.18 -0.90
CA LEU A 213 6.28 -25.22 -2.30
C LEU A 213 7.45 -25.59 -3.23
N ASP A 214 7.18 -26.47 -4.19
CA ASP A 214 8.14 -26.81 -5.22
C ASP A 214 8.54 -25.57 -6.04
N ARG A 215 9.84 -25.43 -6.27
CA ARG A 215 10.48 -24.32 -6.99
C ARG A 215 11.04 -24.76 -8.35
N SER A 216 10.92 -26.05 -8.69
CA SER A 216 11.37 -26.58 -9.96
C SER A 216 10.55 -26.03 -11.12
N GLY A 217 11.21 -25.58 -12.16
CA GLY A 217 10.60 -24.99 -13.35
C GLY A 217 11.70 -24.42 -14.24
N HIS A 218 11.31 -23.75 -15.33
CA HIS A 218 12.28 -23.12 -16.22
C HIS A 218 12.97 -21.94 -15.51
N VAL A 219 14.30 -21.99 -15.47
CA VAL A 219 15.17 -20.93 -14.94
C VAL A 219 15.92 -20.30 -16.11
N PRO A 220 15.57 -19.08 -16.54
CA PRO A 220 16.30 -18.41 -17.61
C PRO A 220 17.77 -18.25 -17.26
N GLY A 221 18.67 -18.55 -18.21
CA GLY A 221 20.11 -18.49 -18.00
C GLY A 221 20.61 -19.46 -16.91
N ALA A 222 20.04 -20.66 -16.83
CA ALA A 222 20.48 -21.67 -15.85
C ALA A 222 21.98 -22.02 -15.96
N GLU A 223 22.53 -21.99 -17.19
CA GLU A 223 23.94 -22.30 -17.51
C GLU A 223 24.89 -21.11 -17.29
N LEU A 224 24.39 -19.92 -16.88
CA LEU A 224 25.23 -18.76 -16.63
C LEU A 224 26.26 -19.05 -15.53
N THR A 225 27.52 -18.78 -15.82
CA THR A 225 28.61 -18.86 -14.85
C THR A 225 28.76 -17.48 -14.15
N PRO A 226 28.53 -17.37 -12.84
CA PRO A 226 28.69 -16.10 -12.15
C PRO A 226 30.14 -15.61 -12.17
N VAL A 227 30.34 -14.31 -12.43
CA VAL A 227 31.63 -13.64 -12.26
C VAL A 227 32.00 -13.63 -10.78
N ASP A 228 33.22 -14.02 -10.44
CA ASP A 228 33.66 -14.02 -9.04
C ASP A 228 34.00 -12.60 -8.55
N ARG A 229 33.17 -12.09 -7.65
CA ARG A 229 33.30 -10.77 -6.99
C ARG A 229 33.44 -10.88 -5.47
N ARG A 230 33.77 -12.07 -4.95
CA ARG A 230 33.84 -12.30 -3.48
C ARG A 230 34.90 -11.48 -2.77
N ASP A 231 35.92 -11.01 -3.50
CA ASP A 231 36.99 -10.17 -2.94
C ASP A 231 36.63 -8.67 -2.96
N GLU A 232 35.61 -8.27 -3.71
CA GLU A 232 35.09 -6.90 -3.71
C GLU A 232 34.31 -6.64 -2.39
N PRO A 233 34.74 -5.68 -1.55
CA PRO A 233 34.05 -5.40 -0.30
C PRO A 233 32.66 -4.83 -0.58
N CYS A 234 31.62 -5.51 -0.11
CA CYS A 234 30.26 -5.00 -0.14
C CYS A 234 29.60 -5.15 1.23
N VAL A 235 28.63 -4.32 1.52
CA VAL A 235 27.85 -4.30 2.76
C VAL A 235 26.35 -4.20 2.45
N THR A 236 25.50 -4.80 3.31
CA THR A 236 24.06 -4.51 3.30
C THR A 236 23.77 -3.46 4.36
N VAL A 237 22.78 -2.57 4.09
CA VAL A 237 22.32 -1.54 5.03
C VAL A 237 20.80 -1.58 5.09
N ASP A 238 20.26 -2.04 6.21
CA ASP A 238 18.86 -2.38 6.37
C ASP A 238 18.31 -1.91 7.72
N ALA A 239 17.01 -2.09 7.95
CA ALA A 239 16.44 -2.03 9.29
C ALA A 239 17.09 -3.09 10.20
N ALA A 240 17.29 -2.79 11.48
CA ALA A 240 18.04 -3.63 12.41
C ALA A 240 17.51 -5.09 12.46
N LEU A 241 16.19 -5.26 12.40
CA LEU A 241 15.51 -6.56 12.46
C LEU A 241 15.26 -7.21 11.09
N SER A 242 15.65 -6.57 9.99
CA SER A 242 15.46 -7.12 8.63
C SER A 242 16.22 -8.44 8.49
N ARG A 243 15.59 -9.43 7.86
CA ARG A 243 16.17 -10.74 7.54
C ARG A 243 16.22 -10.97 6.02
N GLU A 244 15.35 -10.32 5.28
CA GLU A 244 15.36 -10.28 3.82
C GLU A 244 16.35 -9.20 3.39
N LEU A 245 17.58 -9.60 3.05
CA LEU A 245 18.64 -8.72 2.60
C LEU A 245 18.71 -8.82 1.09
N ASP A 246 17.95 -7.96 0.41
CA ASP A 246 17.83 -7.94 -1.05
C ASP A 246 19.09 -7.42 -1.72
N ASP A 247 19.72 -6.37 -1.15
CA ASP A 247 20.75 -5.57 -1.78
C ASP A 247 22.03 -5.46 -0.93
N ALA A 248 23.17 -5.41 -1.61
CA ALA A 248 24.44 -5.05 -1.04
C ALA A 248 25.15 -4.04 -1.94
N VAL A 249 25.80 -3.06 -1.33
CA VAL A 249 26.49 -1.97 -2.04
C VAL A 249 27.99 -2.16 -1.88
N ALA A 250 28.71 -2.05 -3.00
CA ALA A 250 30.15 -1.84 -3.05
C ALA A 250 30.43 -0.50 -3.74
N ALA A 251 31.44 0.23 -3.28
CA ALA A 251 31.88 1.45 -3.93
C ALA A 251 33.38 1.58 -3.85
N THR A 252 33.99 2.14 -4.89
CA THR A 252 35.44 2.44 -4.95
C THR A 252 35.67 3.84 -5.53
N TRP A 253 36.53 4.60 -4.86
CA TRP A 253 36.92 5.94 -5.25
C TRP A 253 38.37 6.18 -4.85
N ASP A 254 39.14 6.78 -5.73
CA ASP A 254 40.57 7.09 -5.51
C ASP A 254 40.80 8.34 -4.61
N GLY A 255 39.73 9.07 -4.31
CA GLY A 255 39.77 10.30 -3.51
C GLY A 255 40.01 11.59 -4.30
N GLU A 256 40.21 11.49 -5.61
CA GLU A 256 40.40 12.68 -6.47
C GLU A 256 39.04 13.32 -6.77
N SER A 257 38.97 14.64 -6.67
CA SER A 257 37.72 15.40 -6.82
C SER A 257 37.02 15.16 -8.15
N ASP A 258 37.78 14.99 -9.22
CA ASP A 258 37.26 14.91 -10.60
C ASP A 258 37.09 13.46 -11.07
N SER A 259 37.60 12.47 -10.31
CA SER A 259 37.41 11.07 -10.69
C SER A 259 36.02 10.56 -10.34
N PRO A 260 35.44 9.66 -11.15
CA PRO A 260 34.16 9.07 -10.85
C PRO A 260 34.23 8.10 -9.66
N VAL A 261 33.14 8.04 -8.88
CA VAL A 261 32.95 6.96 -7.90
C VAL A 261 32.36 5.76 -8.64
N ARG A 262 33.05 4.62 -8.61
CA ARG A 262 32.55 3.36 -9.15
C ARG A 262 31.68 2.69 -8.12
N VAL A 263 30.43 2.39 -8.47
CA VAL A 263 29.45 1.74 -7.61
C VAL A 263 29.06 0.39 -8.21
N ALA A 264 28.90 -0.60 -7.35
CA ALA A 264 28.23 -1.84 -7.68
C ALA A 264 27.08 -2.09 -6.71
N VAL A 265 25.89 -2.32 -7.25
CA VAL A 265 24.72 -2.74 -6.50
C VAL A 265 24.45 -4.21 -6.83
N HIS A 266 24.55 -5.04 -5.82
CA HIS A 266 24.39 -6.48 -5.92
C HIS A 266 23.03 -6.87 -5.37
N ILE A 267 22.18 -7.47 -6.18
CA ILE A 267 20.82 -7.86 -5.80
C ILE A 267 20.71 -9.39 -5.76
N ALA A 268 20.12 -9.91 -4.71
CA ALA A 268 19.92 -11.34 -4.51
C ALA A 268 19.33 -12.02 -5.77
N ASP A 269 20.02 -13.03 -6.30
CA ASP A 269 19.56 -13.77 -7.49
C ASP A 269 18.45 -14.76 -7.14
N VAL A 270 17.23 -14.26 -6.99
CA VAL A 270 16.04 -15.05 -6.74
C VAL A 270 15.58 -15.79 -7.99
N ALA A 271 15.73 -15.16 -9.16
CA ALA A 271 15.33 -15.74 -10.44
C ALA A 271 16.09 -17.03 -10.77
N GLY A 272 17.33 -17.18 -10.27
CA GLY A 272 18.10 -18.41 -10.35
C GLY A 272 17.66 -19.53 -9.38
N ALA A 273 16.63 -19.32 -8.56
CA ALA A 273 16.18 -20.29 -7.56
C ALA A 273 14.69 -20.62 -7.64
N VAL A 274 13.89 -19.76 -8.29
CA VAL A 274 12.43 -19.95 -8.42
C VAL A 274 12.10 -20.07 -9.90
N GLY A 275 11.92 -21.30 -10.36
CA GLY A 275 11.60 -21.58 -11.76
C GLY A 275 10.22 -21.05 -12.15
N ILE A 276 10.14 -20.52 -13.37
CA ILE A 276 8.89 -20.00 -13.95
C ILE A 276 7.85 -21.12 -14.02
N GLY A 277 6.62 -20.83 -13.63
CA GLY A 277 5.49 -21.75 -13.61
C GLY A 277 5.53 -22.80 -12.50
N SER A 278 6.54 -22.79 -11.61
CA SER A 278 6.55 -23.65 -10.41
C SER A 278 5.42 -23.29 -9.43
N PRO A 279 5.02 -24.19 -8.52
CA PRO A 279 4.09 -23.87 -7.44
C PRO A 279 4.50 -22.64 -6.63
N ALA A 280 5.80 -22.48 -6.33
CA ALA A 280 6.35 -21.33 -5.63
C ALA A 280 6.21 -20.03 -6.44
N ASP A 281 6.48 -20.10 -7.74
CA ASP A 281 6.31 -18.97 -8.68
C ASP A 281 4.85 -18.53 -8.76
N ARG A 282 3.93 -19.49 -8.98
CA ARG A 282 2.49 -19.18 -9.01
C ARG A 282 1.99 -18.54 -7.72
N TYR A 283 2.48 -19.04 -6.57
CA TYR A 283 2.18 -18.42 -5.27
C TYR A 283 2.71 -16.97 -5.23
N ALA A 284 4.01 -16.77 -5.51
CA ALA A 284 4.65 -15.44 -5.47
C ALA A 284 3.94 -14.44 -6.40
N ARG A 285 3.59 -14.86 -7.62
CA ARG A 285 2.84 -14.07 -8.60
C ARG A 285 1.46 -13.68 -8.06
N THR A 286 0.74 -14.61 -7.44
CA THR A 286 -0.60 -14.34 -6.89
C THR A 286 -0.56 -13.38 -5.70
N VAL A 287 0.45 -13.50 -4.85
CA VAL A 287 0.66 -12.59 -3.71
C VAL A 287 1.11 -11.22 -4.18
N GLY A 288 2.00 -11.15 -5.15
CA GLY A 288 2.54 -9.95 -5.78
C GLY A 288 3.65 -9.27 -5.01
N ALA A 289 3.56 -9.18 -3.69
CA ALA A 289 4.61 -8.66 -2.81
C ALA A 289 4.46 -9.18 -1.38
N THR A 290 5.55 -9.18 -0.60
CA THR A 290 5.49 -9.40 0.86
C THR A 290 4.64 -8.31 1.51
N ALA A 291 3.70 -8.71 2.37
CA ALA A 291 2.94 -7.78 3.21
C ALA A 291 3.62 -7.61 4.56
N TYR A 292 3.87 -6.36 4.96
CA TYR A 292 4.47 -6.02 6.26
C TYR A 292 3.43 -5.31 7.13
N LEU A 293 3.08 -5.94 8.24
CA LEU A 293 2.12 -5.39 9.18
C LEU A 293 2.83 -4.89 10.43
N ALA A 294 2.36 -3.79 11.01
CA ALA A 294 2.91 -3.19 12.22
C ALA A 294 2.86 -4.13 13.43
N SER A 295 1.93 -5.08 13.44
CA SER A 295 1.81 -6.17 14.42
C SER A 295 2.89 -7.26 14.30
N SER A 296 3.99 -6.99 13.59
CA SER A 296 5.11 -7.92 13.30
C SER A 296 4.73 -9.19 12.53
N ALA A 297 3.50 -9.30 12.08
CA ALA A 297 3.11 -10.35 11.15
C ALA A 297 3.52 -9.91 9.74
N SER A 298 4.16 -10.80 9.01
CA SER A 298 4.39 -10.63 7.58
C SER A 298 3.87 -11.84 6.83
N ALA A 299 3.35 -11.62 5.62
CA ALA A 299 3.12 -12.71 4.69
C ALA A 299 4.19 -12.60 3.61
N PRO A 300 5.28 -13.36 3.73
CA PRO A 300 6.35 -13.31 2.75
C PRO A 300 5.87 -13.83 1.40
N MET A 301 6.33 -13.15 0.34
CA MET A 301 6.08 -13.56 -1.04
C MET A 301 6.75 -14.90 -1.36
N LEU A 302 7.88 -15.17 -0.75
CA LEU A 302 8.68 -16.38 -0.93
C LEU A 302 8.79 -17.16 0.38
N ASP A 303 9.26 -18.40 0.29
CA ASP A 303 9.61 -19.21 1.45
C ASP A 303 10.70 -18.49 2.29
N PRO A 304 10.51 -18.33 3.63
CA PRO A 304 11.53 -17.75 4.50
C PRO A 304 12.88 -18.46 4.45
N GLU A 305 12.94 -19.78 4.23
CA GLU A 305 14.21 -20.49 4.01
C GLU A 305 14.96 -19.96 2.78
N LEU A 306 14.23 -19.44 1.79
CA LEU A 306 14.78 -18.82 0.61
C LEU A 306 15.05 -17.34 0.85
N SER A 307 14.03 -16.56 1.25
CA SER A 307 14.10 -15.10 1.32
C SER A 307 14.88 -14.56 2.52
N GLU A 308 14.89 -15.26 3.64
CA GLU A 308 15.69 -14.90 4.82
C GLU A 308 17.02 -15.70 4.92
N GLY A 309 17.14 -16.78 4.13
CA GLY A 309 18.23 -17.75 4.20
C GLY A 309 19.05 -17.87 2.93
N ALA A 310 18.67 -18.82 2.05
CA ALA A 310 19.50 -19.26 0.93
C ALA A 310 19.77 -18.18 -0.13
N ARG A 311 18.91 -17.18 -0.30
CA ARG A 311 19.07 -16.08 -1.25
C ARG A 311 19.30 -14.73 -0.61
N SER A 312 18.96 -14.55 0.67
CA SER A 312 19.33 -13.35 1.41
C SER A 312 20.86 -13.15 1.41
N LEU A 313 21.33 -11.93 1.21
CA LEU A 313 22.75 -11.59 1.13
C LEU A 313 23.43 -11.57 2.52
N VAL A 314 23.30 -12.69 3.22
CA VAL A 314 23.80 -12.87 4.59
C VAL A 314 25.30 -12.75 4.65
N VAL A 315 25.80 -12.06 5.69
CA VAL A 315 27.24 -11.80 5.93
C VAL A 315 28.08 -13.08 5.90
N GLY A 316 29.21 -13.03 5.19
CA GLY A 316 30.20 -14.09 5.14
C GLY A 316 29.81 -15.30 4.30
N GLN A 317 28.64 -15.30 3.68
CA GLN A 317 28.17 -16.37 2.81
C GLN A 317 28.37 -16.01 1.34
N ASP A 318 28.78 -17.00 0.55
CA ASP A 318 28.83 -16.86 -0.90
C ASP A 318 27.40 -16.84 -1.45
N ARG A 319 27.03 -15.78 -2.17
CA ARG A 319 25.69 -15.60 -2.74
C ARG A 319 25.75 -15.24 -4.21
N PRO A 320 24.93 -15.88 -5.04
CA PRO A 320 24.71 -15.38 -6.40
C PRO A 320 23.88 -14.10 -6.34
N ALA A 321 24.27 -13.13 -7.16
CA ALA A 321 23.60 -11.84 -7.25
C ALA A 321 23.55 -11.38 -8.71
N LEU A 322 22.44 -10.77 -9.13
CA LEU A 322 22.44 -9.90 -10.29
C LEU A 322 23.02 -8.56 -9.87
N SER A 323 24.04 -8.12 -10.55
CA SER A 323 24.80 -6.92 -10.18
C SER A 323 24.71 -5.90 -11.30
N VAL A 324 24.38 -4.65 -10.93
CA VAL A 324 24.56 -3.49 -11.80
C VAL A 324 25.74 -2.67 -11.32
N ARG A 325 26.61 -2.33 -12.24
CA ARG A 325 27.84 -1.56 -12.00
C ARG A 325 27.78 -0.29 -12.82
N PHE A 326 28.18 0.82 -12.24
CA PHE A 326 28.18 2.12 -12.93
C PHE A 326 29.18 3.08 -12.29
N SER A 327 29.52 4.14 -13.04
CA SER A 327 30.38 5.25 -12.60
C SER A 327 29.52 6.48 -12.31
N VAL A 328 29.72 7.11 -11.13
CA VAL A 328 29.03 8.35 -10.74
C VAL A 328 30.00 9.51 -10.84
N HIS A 329 29.74 10.43 -11.76
CA HIS A 329 30.53 11.63 -11.98
C HIS A 329 30.25 12.74 -10.97
N THR A 330 31.08 13.76 -10.93
CA THR A 330 30.91 14.93 -10.04
C THR A 330 29.62 15.69 -10.26
N SER A 331 29.11 15.67 -11.49
CA SER A 331 27.80 16.24 -11.86
C SER A 331 26.59 15.44 -11.39
N GLY A 332 26.79 14.20 -10.88
CA GLY A 332 25.73 13.26 -10.60
C GLY A 332 25.39 12.31 -11.77
N ALA A 333 25.90 12.61 -12.98
CA ALA A 333 25.66 11.76 -14.14
C ALA A 333 26.22 10.33 -13.95
N VAL A 334 25.49 9.35 -14.47
CA VAL A 334 25.84 7.93 -14.41
C VAL A 334 26.35 7.49 -15.80
N SER A 335 27.45 6.70 -15.82
CA SER A 335 28.03 6.12 -17.03
C SER A 335 28.54 4.69 -16.79
N ASP A 336 29.06 4.05 -17.82
CA ASP A 336 29.70 2.74 -17.79
C ASP A 336 28.82 1.63 -17.18
N VAL A 337 27.53 1.66 -17.50
CA VAL A 337 26.56 0.73 -16.94
C VAL A 337 26.84 -0.68 -17.49
N ALA A 338 27.02 -1.63 -16.58
CA ALA A 338 27.17 -3.04 -16.89
C ALA A 338 26.31 -3.90 -15.95
N VAL A 339 25.63 -4.88 -16.52
CA VAL A 339 24.81 -5.84 -15.76
C VAL A 339 25.43 -7.23 -15.89
N GLU A 340 25.61 -7.91 -14.77
CA GLU A 340 26.26 -9.24 -14.74
C GLU A 340 25.63 -10.14 -13.68
N LEU A 341 25.70 -11.45 -13.87
CA LEU A 341 25.50 -12.41 -12.79
C LEU A 341 26.83 -12.56 -12.04
N ALA A 342 26.85 -12.23 -10.76
CA ALA A 342 28.03 -12.27 -9.93
C ALA A 342 27.90 -13.27 -8.77
N ARG A 343 29.04 -13.69 -8.22
CA ARG A 343 29.12 -14.36 -6.92
C ARG A 343 29.80 -13.42 -5.94
N ILE A 344 29.11 -13.02 -4.91
CA ILE A 344 29.57 -12.03 -3.91
C ILE A 344 29.66 -12.64 -2.51
N ARG A 345 30.32 -11.92 -1.59
CA ARG A 345 30.35 -12.22 -0.16
C ARG A 345 30.26 -10.92 0.64
N SER A 346 29.09 -10.64 1.20
CA SER A 346 28.88 -9.46 2.05
C SER A 346 29.80 -9.48 3.26
N ARG A 347 30.44 -8.33 3.56
CA ARG A 347 31.38 -8.16 4.69
C ARG A 347 30.67 -7.76 5.98
N ALA A 348 29.56 -7.04 5.89
CA ALA A 348 28.79 -6.60 7.04
C ALA A 348 27.31 -6.45 6.72
N LYS A 349 26.46 -6.72 7.70
CA LYS A 349 25.10 -6.23 7.78
C LYS A 349 25.09 -5.03 8.71
N LEU A 350 24.83 -3.85 8.20
CA LEU A 350 24.72 -2.60 8.93
C LEU A 350 23.26 -2.22 9.10
N SER A 351 22.91 -1.64 10.23
CA SER A 351 21.59 -1.00 10.39
C SER A 351 21.66 0.47 10.00
N TYR A 352 20.53 1.05 9.51
CA TYR A 352 20.44 2.48 9.28
C TYR A 352 20.89 3.28 10.49
N GLY A 353 20.50 2.91 11.72
CA GLY A 353 20.92 3.58 12.94
C GLY A 353 22.43 3.52 13.21
N ALA A 354 23.11 2.43 12.82
CA ALA A 354 24.56 2.34 12.95
C ALA A 354 25.30 3.24 11.95
N VAL A 355 24.79 3.35 10.72
CA VAL A 355 25.34 4.27 9.70
C VAL A 355 25.05 5.72 10.10
N GLU A 356 23.86 6.03 10.62
CA GLU A 356 23.52 7.37 11.13
C GLU A 356 24.42 7.81 12.27
N SER A 357 24.68 6.92 13.25
CA SER A 357 25.63 7.17 14.33
C SER A 357 27.03 7.45 13.80
N TRP A 358 27.47 6.69 12.80
CA TRP A 358 28.78 6.88 12.16
C TRP A 358 28.86 8.23 11.43
N LEU A 359 27.81 8.66 10.74
CA LEU A 359 27.72 9.98 10.11
C LEU A 359 27.78 11.10 11.16
N ALA A 360 27.20 10.89 12.34
CA ALA A 360 27.27 11.81 13.48
C ALA A 360 28.62 11.79 14.24
N GLY A 361 29.60 10.98 13.79
CA GLY A 361 30.92 10.87 14.39
C GLY A 361 31.12 9.74 15.39
N ASP A 362 30.10 8.94 15.71
CA ASP A 362 30.22 7.75 16.54
C ASP A 362 30.33 6.47 15.69
N ALA A 363 31.55 6.04 15.43
CA ALA A 363 31.86 4.84 14.65
C ALA A 363 31.60 3.52 15.41
N LYS A 364 31.37 3.54 16.73
CA LYS A 364 31.28 2.33 17.54
C LYS A 364 30.14 1.38 17.13
N PRO A 365 28.91 1.82 16.87
CA PRO A 365 27.84 0.94 16.45
C PRO A 365 28.15 0.22 15.12
N LEU A 366 28.65 0.95 14.11
CA LEU A 366 29.02 0.39 12.81
C LEU A 366 30.15 -0.65 12.96
N ARG A 367 31.24 -0.30 13.67
CA ARG A 367 32.36 -1.21 13.91
C ARG A 367 31.93 -2.47 14.65
N THR A 368 31.02 -2.34 15.60
CA THR A 368 30.48 -3.48 16.36
C THR A 368 29.74 -4.45 15.43
N GLN A 369 28.95 -3.94 14.50
CA GLN A 369 28.23 -4.76 13.53
C GLN A 369 29.16 -5.36 12.46
N ALA A 370 30.13 -4.61 11.99
CA ALA A 370 31.09 -5.05 10.96
C ALA A 370 32.20 -5.98 11.51
N ARG A 371 32.45 -5.98 12.81
CA ARG A 371 33.43 -6.86 13.48
C ARG A 371 34.82 -6.78 12.84
N SER A 372 35.36 -7.91 12.35
CA SER A 372 36.67 -7.99 11.70
C SER A 372 36.76 -7.23 10.36
N HIS A 373 35.66 -6.79 9.80
CA HIS A 373 35.57 -6.08 8.52
C HIS A 373 35.29 -4.57 8.70
N ALA A 374 35.49 -4.02 9.90
CA ALA A 374 35.14 -2.64 10.24
C ALA A 374 35.78 -1.61 9.30
N GLU A 375 37.06 -1.72 8.98
CA GLU A 375 37.77 -0.79 8.09
C GLU A 375 37.21 -0.83 6.67
N ALA A 376 36.99 -2.04 6.14
CA ALA A 376 36.42 -2.22 4.81
C ALA A 376 34.97 -1.69 4.73
N ALA A 377 34.17 -1.95 5.77
CA ALA A 377 32.79 -1.48 5.85
C ALA A 377 32.72 0.06 5.93
N GLU A 378 33.56 0.68 6.76
CA GLU A 378 33.64 2.15 6.84
C GLU A 378 34.08 2.79 5.51
N ALA A 379 35.08 2.17 4.84
CA ALA A 379 35.53 2.65 3.54
C ALA A 379 34.41 2.56 2.49
N THR A 380 33.70 1.41 2.44
CA THR A 380 32.58 1.22 1.52
C THR A 380 31.45 2.23 1.78
N VAL A 381 31.05 2.42 3.05
CA VAL A 381 29.99 3.39 3.41
C VAL A 381 30.41 4.83 3.03
N ARG A 382 31.66 5.21 3.30
CA ARG A 382 32.20 6.54 2.95
C ARG A 382 32.16 6.80 1.46
N GLN A 383 32.56 5.82 0.66
CA GLN A 383 32.60 5.94 -0.81
C GLN A 383 31.18 5.91 -1.40
N ALA A 384 30.30 5.06 -0.85
CA ALA A 384 28.87 5.04 -1.23
C ALA A 384 28.16 6.35 -0.86
N LEU A 385 28.52 6.98 0.27
CA LEU A 385 28.03 8.29 0.66
C LEU A 385 28.48 9.38 -0.35
N GLU A 386 29.73 9.34 -0.81
CA GLU A 386 30.19 10.27 -1.84
C GLU A 386 29.43 10.08 -3.16
N ALA A 387 29.20 8.83 -3.58
CA ALA A 387 28.35 8.55 -4.74
C ALA A 387 26.93 9.08 -4.54
N ALA A 388 26.31 8.80 -3.38
CA ALA A 388 24.96 9.30 -3.06
C ALA A 388 24.87 10.82 -3.02
N ARG A 389 25.89 11.50 -2.51
CA ARG A 389 25.97 12.97 -2.51
C ARG A 389 26.02 13.54 -3.93
N ARG A 390 26.82 12.92 -4.83
CA ARG A 390 26.89 13.31 -6.24
C ARG A 390 25.58 13.06 -6.97
N LEU A 391 24.97 11.90 -6.79
CA LEU A 391 23.65 11.57 -7.32
C LEU A 391 22.58 12.55 -6.83
N GLY A 392 22.70 13.02 -5.57
CA GLY A 392 21.83 14.05 -5.01
C GLY A 392 21.87 15.38 -5.77
N VAL A 393 23.04 15.79 -6.26
CA VAL A 393 23.18 17.06 -7.03
C VAL A 393 22.28 17.06 -8.27
N GLU A 394 22.28 15.96 -9.02
CA GLU A 394 21.44 15.84 -10.20
C GLU A 394 19.96 15.68 -9.84
N ARG A 395 19.66 14.93 -8.78
CA ARG A 395 18.29 14.67 -8.34
C ARG A 395 17.63 15.90 -7.74
N ASP A 396 18.35 16.66 -6.90
CA ASP A 396 17.86 17.89 -6.30
C ASP A 396 17.60 18.97 -7.38
N ALA A 397 18.25 18.85 -8.57
CA ALA A 397 18.00 19.70 -9.73
C ALA A 397 16.78 19.26 -10.56
N ARG A 398 16.21 18.08 -10.31
CA ARG A 398 15.06 17.54 -11.06
C ARG A 398 13.70 17.97 -10.52
N ASP A 399 13.62 18.72 -9.43
CA ASP A 399 12.37 19.16 -8.79
C ASP A 399 11.34 18.04 -8.64
N THR A 400 11.34 17.31 -7.52
CA THR A 400 10.43 16.17 -7.30
C THR A 400 9.35 16.49 -6.28
N LEU A 401 8.13 15.98 -6.50
CA LEU A 401 7.01 16.14 -5.55
C LEU A 401 7.18 15.35 -4.25
N GLU A 402 8.16 14.45 -4.17
CA GLU A 402 8.43 13.67 -2.95
C GLU A 402 8.86 14.55 -1.78
N ASP A 403 9.49 15.68 -2.05
CA ASP A 403 9.95 16.65 -1.04
C ASP A 403 8.81 17.36 -0.30
N LEU A 404 7.57 17.21 -0.77
CA LEU A 404 6.38 17.77 -0.11
C LEU A 404 5.90 16.95 1.10
N PHE A 405 6.42 15.74 1.33
CA PHE A 405 5.91 14.84 2.36
C PHE A 405 6.72 14.91 3.65
N GLU A 406 6.13 15.48 4.71
CA GLU A 406 6.71 15.41 6.05
C GLU A 406 6.48 14.00 6.63
N PRO A 407 7.52 13.27 7.09
CA PRO A 407 7.37 11.98 7.74
C PRO A 407 6.67 12.14 9.10
N ALA A 408 5.96 11.08 9.54
CA ALA A 408 5.39 11.05 10.87
C ALA A 408 6.49 10.97 11.93
N GLU A 409 6.31 11.61 13.09
CA GLU A 409 7.24 11.55 14.22
C GLU A 409 7.00 10.30 15.08
N LEU A 410 5.77 9.84 15.13
CA LEU A 410 5.32 8.73 15.96
C LEU A 410 4.73 7.61 15.09
N THR A 411 4.85 6.39 15.58
CA THR A 411 4.27 5.20 14.94
C THR A 411 3.71 4.26 16.00
N PRO A 412 2.63 3.51 15.71
CA PRO A 412 2.22 2.43 16.61
C PRO A 412 3.18 1.27 16.48
N ALA A 413 3.55 0.68 17.60
CA ALA A 413 4.36 -0.52 17.69
C ALA A 413 3.64 -1.59 18.51
N VAL A 414 3.95 -2.86 18.25
CA VAL A 414 3.42 -3.99 19.00
C VAL A 414 4.54 -4.65 19.78
N ALA A 415 4.37 -4.78 21.09
CA ALA A 415 5.29 -5.48 21.99
C ALA A 415 4.53 -6.60 22.71
N GLY A 416 4.74 -7.85 22.25
CA GLY A 416 3.98 -9.00 22.72
C GLY A 416 2.47 -8.84 22.45
N GLU A 417 1.67 -8.85 23.50
CA GLU A 417 0.20 -8.70 23.43
C GLU A 417 -0.28 -7.24 23.56
N HIS A 418 0.63 -6.26 23.58
CA HIS A 418 0.31 -4.87 23.83
C HIS A 418 0.68 -3.98 22.65
N VAL A 419 -0.17 -2.97 22.40
CA VAL A 419 0.14 -1.87 21.50
C VAL A 419 0.79 -0.77 22.31
N GLN A 420 1.90 -0.22 21.82
CA GLN A 420 2.64 0.86 22.47
C GLN A 420 3.00 1.95 21.46
N LEU A 421 3.30 3.14 21.98
CA LEU A 421 3.79 4.24 21.18
C LEU A 421 5.27 4.00 20.84
N GLY A 422 5.61 4.08 19.56
CA GLY A 422 6.97 4.07 19.04
C GLY A 422 7.34 5.44 18.46
N LEU A 423 8.63 5.73 18.45
CA LEU A 423 9.16 6.83 17.65
C LEU A 423 9.37 6.32 16.23
N ALA A 424 8.98 7.11 15.25
CA ALA A 424 9.43 6.87 13.88
C ALA A 424 10.92 7.20 13.85
N GLU A 425 11.75 6.23 13.54
CA GLU A 425 13.20 6.42 13.54
C GLU A 425 13.58 7.37 12.40
N PRO A 426 14.10 8.58 12.69
CA PRO A 426 14.59 9.48 11.66
C PRO A 426 16.00 9.07 11.24
N HIS A 427 16.12 8.08 10.36
CA HIS A 427 17.39 7.71 9.74
C HIS A 427 17.58 8.46 8.41
N ALA A 428 17.40 9.79 8.43
CA ALA A 428 17.27 10.59 7.23
C ALA A 428 18.49 10.46 6.29
N GLU A 429 19.71 10.57 6.79
CA GLU A 429 20.91 10.55 5.93
C GLU A 429 21.29 9.13 5.51
N ALA A 430 21.31 8.16 6.42
CA ALA A 430 21.60 6.78 6.10
C ALA A 430 20.57 6.19 5.11
N PHE A 431 19.29 6.53 5.29
CA PHE A 431 18.23 6.12 4.39
C PHE A 431 18.40 6.74 3.00
N ARG A 432 18.63 8.08 2.93
CA ARG A 432 18.88 8.78 1.66
C ARG A 432 20.09 8.24 0.91
N LEU A 433 21.16 7.84 1.62
CA LEU A 433 22.33 7.22 1.00
C LEU A 433 21.91 5.99 0.18
N ILE A 434 21.24 5.04 0.84
CA ILE A 434 20.81 3.80 0.19
C ILE A 434 19.75 4.08 -0.86
N GLU A 435 18.75 4.91 -0.59
CA GLU A 435 17.71 5.30 -1.53
C GLU A 435 18.30 5.84 -2.84
N ARG A 436 19.21 6.83 -2.78
CA ARG A 436 19.82 7.43 -3.97
C ARG A 436 20.59 6.41 -4.80
N VAL A 437 21.33 5.52 -4.15
CA VAL A 437 22.08 4.46 -4.84
C VAL A 437 21.13 3.43 -5.46
N MET A 438 20.04 3.05 -4.77
CA MET A 438 19.05 2.10 -5.29
C MET A 438 18.24 2.71 -6.45
N VAL A 439 17.88 3.97 -6.36
CA VAL A 439 17.20 4.69 -7.45
C VAL A 439 18.10 4.73 -8.69
N ALA A 440 19.38 5.11 -8.53
CA ALA A 440 20.34 5.12 -9.65
C ALA A 440 20.54 3.71 -10.25
N ALA A 441 20.55 2.66 -9.44
CA ALA A 441 20.62 1.29 -9.92
C ALA A 441 19.37 0.89 -10.72
N ASN A 442 18.18 1.26 -10.25
CA ASN A 442 16.91 1.01 -10.94
C ASN A 442 16.83 1.77 -12.27
N GLU A 443 17.29 3.02 -12.32
CA GLU A 443 17.40 3.83 -13.54
C GLU A 443 18.40 3.19 -14.52
N ALA A 444 19.61 2.89 -14.07
CA ALA A 444 20.66 2.30 -14.90
C ALA A 444 20.21 0.95 -15.51
N VAL A 445 19.48 0.14 -14.75
CA VAL A 445 18.90 -1.12 -15.27
C VAL A 445 17.77 -0.83 -16.25
N GLY A 446 16.91 0.17 -15.99
CA GLY A 446 15.85 0.58 -16.89
C GLY A 446 16.40 1.01 -18.26
N ASP A 447 17.41 1.87 -18.26
CA ASP A 447 18.10 2.32 -19.47
C ASP A 447 18.82 1.17 -20.19
N TRP A 448 19.44 0.25 -19.43
CA TRP A 448 20.07 -0.94 -19.98
C TRP A 448 19.05 -1.85 -20.71
N LEU A 449 17.87 -2.07 -20.12
CA LEU A 449 16.79 -2.85 -20.73
C LEU A 449 16.28 -2.20 -22.03
N VAL A 450 16.11 -0.88 -22.05
CA VAL A 450 15.72 -0.12 -23.25
C VAL A 450 16.78 -0.24 -24.33
N ALA A 451 18.06 -0.05 -23.97
CA ALA A 451 19.17 -0.14 -24.92
C ALA A 451 19.35 -1.54 -25.56
N HIS A 452 18.90 -2.59 -24.87
CA HIS A 452 18.93 -3.97 -25.36
C HIS A 452 17.59 -4.44 -25.94
N GLU A 453 16.60 -3.54 -26.07
CA GLU A 453 15.26 -3.86 -26.59
C GLU A 453 14.57 -5.02 -25.84
N VAL A 454 14.78 -5.08 -24.52
CA VAL A 454 14.25 -6.13 -23.65
C VAL A 454 12.90 -5.71 -23.09
N PRO A 455 11.80 -6.44 -23.36
CA PRO A 455 10.52 -6.15 -22.73
C PRO A 455 10.62 -6.35 -21.21
N ALA A 456 10.15 -5.39 -20.43
CA ALA A 456 10.24 -5.44 -18.96
C ALA A 456 9.07 -4.67 -18.31
N LEU A 457 8.92 -4.79 -16.99
CA LEU A 457 8.01 -3.95 -16.24
C LEU A 457 8.72 -2.68 -15.79
N TYR A 458 8.26 -1.55 -16.28
CA TYR A 458 8.69 -0.23 -15.81
C TYR A 458 7.73 0.29 -14.75
N ARG A 459 8.24 1.14 -13.87
CA ARG A 459 7.44 1.86 -12.88
C ARG A 459 7.16 3.25 -13.40
N ALA A 460 5.95 3.47 -13.86
CA ALA A 460 5.48 4.73 -14.42
C ALA A 460 4.80 5.59 -13.35
N HIS A 461 4.96 6.90 -13.43
CA HIS A 461 4.26 7.87 -12.60
C HIS A 461 3.96 9.13 -13.42
N GLU A 462 2.69 9.41 -13.64
CA GLU A 462 2.24 10.50 -14.52
C GLU A 462 2.40 11.91 -13.90
N GLY A 463 2.79 12.01 -12.64
CA GLY A 463 2.86 13.28 -11.92
C GLY A 463 1.49 13.70 -11.40
N ILE A 464 0.94 14.78 -11.93
CA ILE A 464 -0.39 15.27 -11.56
C ILE A 464 -1.46 14.63 -12.43
N ASP A 465 -2.49 14.05 -11.79
CA ASP A 465 -3.65 13.46 -12.43
C ASP A 465 -4.44 14.56 -13.18
N PRO A 466 -4.64 14.44 -14.50
CA PRO A 466 -5.35 15.45 -15.29
C PRO A 466 -6.75 15.77 -14.76
N GLU A 467 -7.48 14.78 -14.26
CA GLU A 467 -8.83 14.98 -13.70
C GLU A 467 -8.81 15.84 -12.42
N ARG A 468 -7.67 15.94 -11.75
CA ARG A 468 -7.50 16.67 -10.48
C ARG A 468 -6.80 18.00 -10.63
N GLN A 469 -6.30 18.33 -11.82
CA GLN A 469 -5.61 19.60 -12.12
C GLN A 469 -6.48 20.83 -11.79
N ALA A 470 -7.79 20.78 -12.11
CA ALA A 470 -8.70 21.89 -11.82
C ALA A 470 -8.77 22.24 -10.33
N ARG A 471 -8.71 21.21 -9.45
CA ARG A 471 -8.67 21.44 -8.01
C ARG A 471 -7.34 22.04 -7.55
N LEU A 472 -6.23 21.56 -8.10
CA LEU A 472 -4.89 22.08 -7.79
C LEU A 472 -4.77 23.56 -8.21
N ARG A 473 -5.24 23.90 -9.41
CA ARG A 473 -5.30 25.28 -9.90
C ARG A 473 -6.10 26.18 -8.96
N ALA A 474 -7.33 25.76 -8.62
CA ALA A 474 -8.15 26.52 -7.69
C ALA A 474 -7.51 26.69 -6.30
N ALA A 475 -6.72 25.74 -5.83
CA ALA A 475 -5.97 25.87 -4.59
C ALA A 475 -4.81 26.88 -4.71
N ALA A 476 -4.10 26.90 -5.83
CA ALA A 476 -3.06 27.89 -6.11
C ALA A 476 -3.64 29.30 -6.16
N ASP A 477 -4.74 29.50 -6.90
CA ASP A 477 -5.45 30.78 -6.99
C ASP A 477 -5.88 31.29 -5.61
N LEU A 478 -6.44 30.42 -4.75
CA LEU A 478 -6.80 30.75 -3.36
C LEU A 478 -5.58 31.12 -2.51
N ALA A 479 -4.44 30.50 -2.78
CA ALA A 479 -3.16 30.84 -2.13
C ALA A 479 -2.49 32.08 -2.73
N GLY A 480 -3.09 32.69 -3.76
CA GLY A 480 -2.50 33.83 -4.46
C GLY A 480 -1.23 33.48 -5.27
N GLU A 481 -1.09 32.22 -5.62
CA GLU A 481 0.00 31.69 -6.43
C GLU A 481 -0.52 31.35 -7.83
N HIS A 482 0.35 31.49 -8.83
CA HIS A 482 0.04 31.14 -10.21
C HIS A 482 0.93 30.00 -10.68
N LEU A 483 0.34 28.97 -11.28
CA LEU A 483 1.03 27.78 -11.80
C LEU A 483 0.84 27.68 -13.33
N PRO A 484 1.64 28.43 -14.13
CA PRO A 484 1.48 28.52 -15.58
C PRO A 484 1.52 27.17 -16.30
N ALA A 485 2.30 26.21 -15.80
CA ALA A 485 2.39 24.89 -16.40
C ALA A 485 1.07 24.11 -16.34
N LEU A 486 0.13 24.47 -15.46
CA LEU A 486 -1.22 23.91 -15.43
C LEU A 486 -2.16 24.55 -16.47
N ASP A 487 -1.82 25.72 -17.01
CA ASP A 487 -2.69 26.46 -17.94
C ASP A 487 -2.46 26.07 -19.40
N ALA A 488 -1.34 25.43 -19.71
CA ALA A 488 -1.02 24.97 -21.06
C ALA A 488 -1.80 23.69 -21.39
N ASP A 489 -2.45 23.61 -22.56
CA ASP A 489 -3.20 22.44 -23.03
C ASP A 489 -2.33 21.17 -23.18
N ALA A 490 -1.03 21.31 -23.12
CA ALA A 490 -0.03 20.24 -23.08
C ALA A 490 1.13 20.64 -22.15
N GLY A 491 0.81 21.08 -20.92
CA GLY A 491 1.82 21.51 -19.96
C GLY A 491 2.92 20.46 -19.79
N ASP A 492 4.18 20.91 -19.76
CA ASP A 492 5.29 20.05 -19.38
C ASP A 492 5.11 19.67 -17.91
N PRO A 493 4.71 18.41 -17.61
CA PRO A 493 4.41 18.01 -16.23
C PRO A 493 5.62 18.05 -15.29
N ASP A 494 6.86 18.11 -15.84
CA ASP A 494 8.06 18.28 -15.04
C ASP A 494 8.15 19.72 -14.52
N ARG A 495 7.70 20.71 -15.30
CA ARG A 495 7.57 22.09 -14.87
C ARG A 495 6.53 22.27 -13.78
N VAL A 496 5.44 21.48 -13.82
CA VAL A 496 4.38 21.56 -12.79
C VAL A 496 4.93 21.24 -11.40
N ALA A 497 5.79 20.24 -11.28
CA ALA A 497 6.41 19.87 -10.01
C ALA A 497 7.27 21.01 -9.46
N GLY A 498 8.15 21.59 -10.29
CA GLY A 498 8.99 22.71 -9.92
C GLY A 498 8.20 23.96 -9.55
N GLU A 499 7.12 24.28 -10.29
CA GLU A 499 6.25 25.41 -9.97
C GLU A 499 5.53 25.22 -8.63
N ILE A 500 5.04 24.01 -8.33
CA ILE A 500 4.43 23.70 -7.03
C ILE A 500 5.44 23.87 -5.90
N LEU A 501 6.64 23.30 -6.04
CA LEU A 501 7.70 23.41 -5.03
C LEU A 501 8.11 24.87 -4.83
N GLY A 502 8.31 25.62 -5.91
CA GLY A 502 8.61 27.06 -5.86
C GLY A 502 7.54 27.85 -5.10
N ALA A 503 6.27 27.60 -5.40
CA ALA A 503 5.15 28.25 -4.71
C ALA A 503 5.09 27.86 -3.23
N VAL A 504 5.30 26.58 -2.89
CA VAL A 504 5.33 26.09 -1.50
C VAL A 504 6.47 26.76 -0.72
N HIS A 505 7.67 26.86 -1.29
CA HIS A 505 8.81 27.54 -0.67
C HIS A 505 8.58 29.06 -0.53
N HIS A 506 7.99 29.69 -1.55
CA HIS A 506 7.63 31.10 -1.52
C HIS A 506 6.64 31.41 -0.38
N LEU A 507 5.57 30.63 -0.26
CA LEU A 507 4.59 30.75 0.82
C LEU A 507 5.22 30.51 2.21
N ALA A 508 6.12 29.53 2.32
CA ALA A 508 6.84 29.25 3.56
C ALA A 508 7.73 30.43 3.97
N ALA A 509 8.47 31.03 3.03
CA ALA A 509 9.33 32.18 3.28
C ALA A 509 8.54 33.43 3.72
N GLN A 510 7.30 33.56 3.29
CA GLN A 510 6.38 34.62 3.71
C GLN A 510 5.67 34.33 5.05
N GLY A 511 5.89 33.15 5.66
CA GLY A 511 5.18 32.71 6.86
C GLY A 511 3.69 32.39 6.65
N ARG A 512 3.25 32.26 5.38
CA ARG A 512 1.86 31.94 4.99
C ARG A 512 1.58 30.45 5.10
N THR A 513 1.67 29.93 6.33
CA THR A 513 1.63 28.49 6.62
C THR A 513 0.33 27.82 6.15
N ALA A 514 -0.83 28.49 6.33
CA ALA A 514 -2.11 27.91 5.94
C ALA A 514 -2.25 27.81 4.40
N ASP A 515 -1.72 28.77 3.64
CA ASP A 515 -1.70 28.74 2.17
C ASP A 515 -0.73 27.69 1.65
N ARG A 516 0.44 27.57 2.29
CA ARG A 516 1.39 26.47 2.05
C ARG A 516 0.73 25.10 2.24
N ASP A 517 0.09 24.91 3.39
CA ASP A 517 -0.56 23.64 3.74
C ASP A 517 -1.76 23.33 2.81
N LEU A 518 -2.49 24.37 2.34
CA LEU A 518 -3.50 24.25 1.29
C LEU A 518 -2.90 23.68 0.00
N LEU A 519 -1.81 24.29 -0.48
CA LEU A 519 -1.18 23.90 -1.74
C LEU A 519 -0.58 22.50 -1.66
N ILE A 520 0.10 22.15 -0.55
CA ILE A 520 0.59 20.79 -0.29
C ILE A 520 -0.55 19.76 -0.29
N ALA A 521 -1.65 20.04 0.42
CA ALA A 521 -2.80 19.13 0.48
C ALA A 521 -3.46 18.94 -0.91
N ALA A 522 -3.55 20.01 -1.70
CA ALA A 522 -4.10 19.96 -3.04
C ALA A 522 -3.17 19.18 -4.00
N ALA A 523 -1.87 19.43 -3.97
CA ALA A 523 -0.86 18.75 -4.77
C ALA A 523 -0.80 17.26 -4.44
N THR A 524 -0.74 16.91 -3.14
CA THR A 524 -0.80 15.52 -2.67
C THR A 524 -2.08 14.81 -3.15
N GLY A 525 -3.22 15.51 -3.07
CA GLY A 525 -4.50 14.98 -3.53
C GLY A 525 -4.60 14.86 -5.06
N ALA A 526 -3.82 15.62 -5.81
CA ALA A 526 -3.79 15.62 -7.27
C ALA A 526 -2.72 14.68 -7.86
N THR A 527 -1.75 14.23 -7.07
CA THR A 527 -0.70 13.31 -7.52
C THR A 527 -1.31 11.97 -7.96
N ALA A 528 -0.95 11.51 -9.15
CA ALA A 528 -1.32 10.22 -9.68
C ALA A 528 -0.64 9.10 -8.87
N ARG A 529 -1.17 7.90 -8.93
CA ARG A 529 -0.50 6.73 -8.34
C ARG A 529 0.48 6.16 -9.35
N ALA A 530 1.66 5.79 -8.89
CA ALA A 530 2.59 5.05 -9.73
C ALA A 530 1.99 3.68 -10.12
N THR A 531 2.15 3.30 -11.38
CA THR A 531 1.66 2.06 -11.99
C THR A 531 2.83 1.23 -12.53
N TYR A 532 2.58 -0.02 -12.86
CA TYR A 532 3.48 -0.79 -13.72
C TYR A 532 3.02 -0.69 -15.16
N ASP A 533 3.98 -0.61 -16.09
CA ASP A 533 3.75 -0.54 -17.52
C ASP A 533 4.87 -1.31 -18.25
N PRO A 534 4.59 -2.12 -19.30
CA PRO A 534 5.64 -2.75 -20.08
C PRO A 534 6.36 -1.79 -21.02
N ASP A 535 5.76 -0.66 -21.35
CA ASP A 535 6.40 0.39 -22.14
C ASP A 535 7.28 1.27 -21.24
N PRO A 536 8.50 1.66 -21.70
CA PRO A 536 9.34 2.60 -20.98
C PRO A 536 8.59 3.92 -20.79
N ALA A 537 8.07 4.14 -19.61
CA ALA A 537 7.33 5.33 -19.28
C ALA A 537 8.06 6.14 -18.21
N ARG A 538 7.93 7.47 -18.30
CA ARG A 538 8.58 8.38 -17.37
C ARG A 538 8.02 8.23 -15.95
N HIS A 539 8.89 8.14 -14.97
CA HIS A 539 8.53 8.23 -13.57
C HIS A 539 8.69 9.67 -13.08
N ARG A 540 7.65 10.49 -13.27
CA ARG A 540 7.70 11.95 -13.01
C ARG A 540 7.93 12.29 -11.54
N GLY A 541 7.48 11.45 -10.60
CA GLY A 541 7.77 11.63 -9.17
C GLY A 541 9.25 11.51 -8.85
N LEU A 542 10.04 10.81 -9.69
CA LEU A 542 11.50 10.68 -9.55
C LEU A 542 12.26 11.49 -10.61
N GLY A 543 11.59 12.09 -11.60
CA GLY A 543 12.20 12.82 -12.69
C GLY A 543 12.99 11.95 -13.69
N THR A 544 12.68 10.64 -13.83
CA THR A 544 13.44 9.69 -14.63
C THR A 544 12.72 9.31 -15.92
N THR A 545 13.48 8.92 -16.97
CA THR A 545 12.93 8.56 -18.28
C THR A 545 12.59 7.09 -18.44
N ALA A 546 13.32 6.20 -17.78
CA ALA A 546 13.04 4.77 -17.70
C ALA A 546 13.38 4.30 -16.28
N TYR A 547 12.38 3.87 -15.55
CA TYR A 547 12.57 3.42 -14.17
C TYR A 547 11.97 2.03 -14.00
N THR A 548 12.75 1.08 -13.55
CA THR A 548 12.27 -0.27 -13.26
C THR A 548 12.50 -0.64 -11.81
N HIS A 549 11.65 -1.48 -11.26
CA HIS A 549 11.90 -2.10 -9.99
C HIS A 549 12.82 -3.32 -10.18
N PHE A 550 14.06 -3.22 -9.69
CA PHE A 550 15.09 -4.24 -9.81
C PHE A 550 15.65 -4.69 -8.44
N THR A 551 15.62 -3.80 -7.44
CA THR A 551 16.42 -3.93 -6.21
C THR A 551 15.80 -4.77 -5.09
N SER A 552 14.60 -5.37 -5.26
CA SER A 552 13.94 -6.12 -4.17
C SER A 552 13.20 -7.38 -4.61
N PRO A 553 13.84 -8.35 -5.29
CA PRO A 553 13.19 -9.55 -5.80
C PRO A 553 12.79 -10.57 -4.72
N LEU A 554 13.32 -10.49 -3.50
CA LEU A 554 12.90 -11.33 -2.38
C LEU A 554 11.45 -11.02 -1.95
N ARG A 555 11.01 -9.76 -2.15
CA ARG A 555 9.74 -9.25 -1.63
C ARG A 555 8.82 -8.58 -2.67
N ARG A 556 9.21 -8.42 -3.93
CA ARG A 556 8.36 -7.89 -5.02
C ARG A 556 8.45 -8.76 -6.26
N TYR A 557 7.31 -9.20 -6.77
CA TYR A 557 7.25 -10.04 -7.96
C TYR A 557 7.64 -9.29 -9.24
N ALA A 558 7.39 -7.98 -9.30
CA ALA A 558 7.84 -7.15 -10.42
C ALA A 558 9.35 -7.25 -10.64
N ASP A 559 10.14 -7.12 -9.56
CA ASP A 559 11.60 -7.24 -9.59
C ASP A 559 12.04 -8.64 -10.04
N LEU A 560 11.39 -9.68 -9.51
CA LEU A 560 11.65 -11.07 -9.93
C LEU A 560 11.39 -11.28 -11.43
N SER A 561 10.32 -10.65 -11.96
CA SER A 561 10.02 -10.69 -13.40
C SER A 561 11.12 -10.00 -14.21
N VAL A 562 11.59 -8.83 -13.80
CA VAL A 562 12.69 -8.10 -14.45
C VAL A 562 13.99 -8.89 -14.41
N HIS A 563 14.33 -9.50 -13.27
CA HIS A 563 15.51 -10.37 -13.15
C HIS A 563 15.50 -11.54 -14.14
N ARG A 564 14.34 -12.13 -14.41
CA ARG A 564 14.19 -13.23 -15.39
C ARG A 564 14.48 -12.78 -16.82
N GLN A 565 13.99 -11.60 -17.18
CA GLN A 565 14.27 -11.00 -18.49
C GLN A 565 15.77 -10.73 -18.67
N ILE A 566 16.40 -10.14 -17.65
CA ILE A 566 17.85 -9.86 -17.65
C ILE A 566 18.67 -11.17 -17.77
N ARG A 567 18.35 -12.18 -16.98
CA ARG A 567 19.08 -13.46 -17.01
C ARG A 567 19.00 -14.14 -18.37
N ALA A 568 17.84 -14.13 -19.02
CA ALA A 568 17.68 -14.66 -20.37
C ALA A 568 18.60 -13.95 -21.37
N VAL A 569 18.60 -12.61 -21.35
CA VAL A 569 19.45 -11.81 -22.24
C VAL A 569 20.95 -12.06 -21.98
N LEU A 570 21.38 -12.11 -20.73
CA LEU A 570 22.77 -12.43 -20.38
C LEU A 570 23.21 -13.83 -20.87
N ALA A 571 22.26 -14.77 -20.98
CA ALA A 571 22.49 -16.10 -21.51
C ALA A 571 22.38 -16.20 -23.05
N GLY A 572 21.96 -15.11 -23.70
CA GLY A 572 21.65 -15.16 -25.16
C GLY A 572 20.33 -15.88 -25.45
N GLU A 573 19.48 -16.06 -24.45
CA GLU A 573 18.15 -16.65 -24.60
C GLU A 573 17.10 -15.57 -24.89
N ALA A 574 15.95 -15.95 -25.47
CA ALA A 574 14.83 -15.05 -25.64
C ALA A 574 14.21 -14.68 -24.28
N PRO A 575 13.80 -13.43 -24.07
CA PRO A 575 13.09 -13.03 -22.86
C PRO A 575 11.85 -13.90 -22.61
N PRO A 576 11.66 -14.43 -21.38
CA PRO A 576 10.60 -15.41 -21.10
C PRO A 576 9.19 -14.84 -21.07
N HIS A 577 9.03 -13.51 -20.97
CA HIS A 577 7.73 -12.85 -20.97
C HIS A 577 7.60 -11.89 -22.14
N SER A 578 6.53 -12.06 -22.91
CA SER A 578 6.11 -11.14 -23.97
C SER A 578 5.51 -9.85 -23.40
N ILE A 579 5.37 -8.82 -24.23
CA ILE A 579 4.71 -7.54 -23.84
C ILE A 579 3.30 -7.80 -23.34
N ALA A 580 2.48 -8.60 -24.03
CA ALA A 580 1.10 -8.89 -23.62
C ALA A 580 1.01 -9.58 -22.25
N GLU A 581 1.95 -10.51 -21.94
CA GLU A 581 2.02 -11.13 -20.60
C GLU A 581 2.43 -10.11 -19.53
N LEU A 582 3.32 -9.19 -19.87
CA LEU A 582 3.75 -8.12 -18.96
C LEU A 582 2.63 -7.09 -18.72
N GLU A 583 1.81 -6.75 -19.70
CA GLU A 583 0.61 -5.90 -19.54
C GLU A 583 -0.38 -6.51 -18.54
N ALA A 584 -0.69 -7.80 -18.73
CA ALA A 584 -1.57 -8.51 -17.81
C ALA A 584 -0.97 -8.60 -16.40
N LEU A 585 0.35 -8.83 -16.28
CA LEU A 585 1.06 -8.85 -15.02
C LEU A 585 1.09 -7.48 -14.35
N ALA A 586 1.29 -6.39 -15.10
CA ALA A 586 1.26 -5.01 -14.62
C ALA A 586 -0.08 -4.67 -13.95
N THR A 587 -1.17 -4.99 -14.64
CA THR A 587 -2.54 -4.80 -14.14
C THR A 587 -2.74 -5.57 -12.83
N TRP A 588 -2.37 -6.85 -12.80
CA TRP A 588 -2.50 -7.70 -11.62
C TRP A 588 -1.68 -7.16 -10.43
N LEU A 589 -0.39 -6.86 -10.64
CA LEU A 589 0.49 -6.36 -9.59
C LEU A 589 0.07 -4.99 -9.07
N GLY A 590 -0.45 -4.11 -9.93
CA GLY A 590 -1.02 -2.83 -9.53
C GLY A 590 -2.20 -3.00 -8.57
N ALA A 591 -3.13 -3.90 -8.89
CA ALA A 591 -4.27 -4.22 -8.04
C ALA A 591 -3.83 -4.83 -6.69
N ARG A 592 -2.82 -5.73 -6.70
CA ARG A 592 -2.26 -6.35 -5.48
C ARG A 592 -1.57 -5.33 -4.59
N ALA A 593 -0.70 -4.48 -5.15
CA ALA A 593 -0.02 -3.41 -4.41
C ALA A 593 -1.04 -2.46 -3.75
N GLY A 594 -2.10 -2.08 -4.47
CA GLY A 594 -3.18 -1.28 -3.91
C GLY A 594 -3.93 -1.97 -2.76
N ALA A 595 -4.16 -3.28 -2.85
CA ALA A 595 -4.81 -4.04 -1.78
C ALA A 595 -3.91 -4.15 -0.54
N LEU A 596 -2.61 -4.44 -0.70
CA LEU A 596 -1.66 -4.54 0.41
C LEU A 596 -1.46 -3.19 1.10
N ALA A 597 -1.31 -2.10 0.35
CA ALA A 597 -1.21 -0.75 0.92
C ALA A 597 -2.45 -0.36 1.75
N ARG A 598 -3.66 -0.74 1.29
CA ARG A 598 -4.89 -0.52 2.08
C ARG A 598 -4.91 -1.37 3.35
N LEU A 599 -4.41 -2.60 3.31
CA LEU A 599 -4.31 -3.48 4.46
C LEU A 599 -3.40 -2.88 5.53
N GLU A 600 -2.19 -2.49 5.15
CA GLU A 600 -1.20 -1.87 6.05
C GLU A 600 -1.74 -0.56 6.66
N ALA A 601 -2.37 0.29 5.82
CA ALA A 601 -2.97 1.53 6.29
C ALA A 601 -4.14 1.28 7.26
N ARG A 602 -4.96 0.25 7.01
CA ARG A 602 -6.08 -0.10 7.88
C ARG A 602 -5.60 -0.62 9.22
N GLU A 603 -4.67 -1.56 9.23
CA GLU A 603 -4.10 -2.10 10.47
C GLU A 603 -3.45 -0.97 11.30
N ARG A 604 -2.64 -0.14 10.67
CA ARG A 604 -2.01 1.02 11.34
C ARG A 604 -3.04 1.96 11.94
N SER A 605 -4.11 2.25 11.23
CA SER A 605 -5.21 3.09 11.73
C SER A 605 -5.91 2.45 12.93
N ASP A 606 -6.16 1.15 12.91
CA ASP A 606 -6.81 0.43 14.02
C ASP A 606 -5.88 0.34 15.25
N LEU A 607 -4.56 0.17 15.07
CA LEU A 607 -3.56 0.23 16.14
C LEU A 607 -3.48 1.63 16.76
N TRP A 608 -3.48 2.68 15.94
CA TRP A 608 -3.55 4.06 16.43
C TRP A 608 -4.83 4.31 17.25
N THR A 609 -5.98 3.85 16.75
CA THR A 609 -7.24 4.00 17.49
C THR A 609 -7.15 3.33 18.85
N ARG A 610 -6.49 2.16 18.92
CA ARG A 610 -6.26 1.46 20.18
C ARG A 610 -5.35 2.23 21.14
N LEU A 611 -4.27 2.84 20.68
CA LEU A 611 -3.40 3.70 21.51
C LEU A 611 -4.15 4.91 22.06
N LEU A 612 -4.99 5.54 21.24
CA LEU A 612 -5.83 6.66 21.65
C LEU A 612 -6.85 6.25 22.73
N GLU A 613 -7.44 5.07 22.62
CA GLU A 613 -8.36 4.51 23.63
C GLU A 613 -7.65 4.19 24.96
N LEU A 614 -6.38 3.78 24.90
CA LEU A 614 -5.55 3.54 26.10
C LEU A 614 -5.14 4.84 26.80
N GLY A 615 -5.38 6.00 26.19
CA GLY A 615 -5.01 7.31 26.74
C GLY A 615 -3.52 7.63 26.64
N GLU A 616 -2.79 6.96 25.73
CA GLU A 616 -1.37 7.23 25.47
C GLU A 616 -1.14 8.65 24.90
N LEU A 617 -2.19 9.26 24.32
CA LEU A 617 -2.19 10.63 23.82
C LEU A 617 -3.33 11.41 24.45
N THR A 618 -3.07 12.03 25.59
CA THR A 618 -4.06 12.78 26.38
C THR A 618 -4.19 14.24 25.98
N HIS A 619 -3.19 14.79 25.30
CA HIS A 619 -3.13 16.18 24.89
C HIS A 619 -3.87 16.41 23.56
N PRO A 620 -4.43 17.62 23.35
CA PRO A 620 -4.91 18.02 22.05
C PRO A 620 -3.81 17.99 21.00
N GLU A 621 -4.15 17.55 19.79
CA GLU A 621 -3.25 17.45 18.65
C GLU A 621 -3.53 18.57 17.64
N THR A 622 -2.49 18.98 16.92
CA THR A 622 -2.65 19.85 15.75
C THR A 622 -3.02 18.99 14.54
N ALA A 623 -4.08 19.39 13.86
CA ALA A 623 -4.52 18.79 12.60
C ALA A 623 -4.57 19.84 11.49
N THR A 624 -4.31 19.40 10.26
CA THR A 624 -4.48 20.23 9.06
C THR A 624 -5.70 19.74 8.28
N VAL A 625 -6.55 20.62 7.84
CA VAL A 625 -7.69 20.29 6.97
C VAL A 625 -7.15 19.94 5.58
N THR A 626 -7.44 18.73 5.10
CA THR A 626 -6.99 18.24 3.79
C THR A 626 -8.09 18.15 2.74
N GLY A 627 -9.34 18.34 3.15
CA GLY A 627 -10.48 18.36 2.25
C GLY A 627 -11.78 18.65 2.97
N LEU A 628 -12.73 19.16 2.23
CA LEU A 628 -14.10 19.46 2.70
C LEU A 628 -15.09 18.60 1.95
N THR A 629 -16.11 18.12 2.65
CA THR A 629 -17.25 17.38 2.11
C THR A 629 -18.53 17.84 2.78
N PRO A 630 -19.71 17.64 2.21
CA PRO A 630 -20.95 17.93 2.90
C PRO A 630 -21.09 17.22 4.27
N ALA A 631 -20.46 16.05 4.43
CA ALA A 631 -20.48 15.28 5.67
C ALA A 631 -19.52 15.79 6.74
N GLY A 632 -18.55 16.69 6.40
CA GLY A 632 -17.57 17.23 7.34
C GLY A 632 -16.18 17.47 6.77
N LEU A 633 -15.21 17.63 7.68
CA LEU A 633 -13.82 17.97 7.39
C LEU A 633 -12.95 16.72 7.35
N ARG A 634 -12.19 16.51 6.28
CA ARG A 634 -11.07 15.58 6.27
C ARG A 634 -9.86 16.29 6.85
N ILE A 635 -9.21 15.65 7.78
CA ILE A 635 -8.03 16.19 8.47
C ILE A 635 -6.86 15.23 8.39
N ARG A 636 -5.67 15.75 8.56
CA ARG A 636 -4.44 14.98 8.79
C ARG A 636 -3.79 15.48 10.08
N LEU A 637 -3.32 14.56 10.90
CA LEU A 637 -2.52 14.82 12.08
C LEU A 637 -1.05 14.57 11.71
N PRO A 638 -0.25 15.62 11.42
CA PRO A 638 1.10 15.43 10.86
C PRO A 638 2.01 14.61 11.78
N ARG A 639 2.03 14.94 13.06
CA ARG A 639 2.86 14.26 14.07
C ARG A 639 2.62 12.75 14.17
N LEU A 640 1.37 12.32 13.93
CA LEU A 640 0.97 10.90 13.99
C LEU A 640 0.94 10.23 12.62
N GLY A 641 1.05 11.00 11.54
CA GLY A 641 0.83 10.50 10.17
C GLY A 641 -0.58 9.98 9.92
N LEU A 642 -1.56 10.36 10.76
CA LEU A 642 -2.93 9.84 10.72
C LEU A 642 -3.87 10.73 9.91
N PRO A 643 -4.71 10.14 9.02
CA PRO A 643 -5.91 10.79 8.55
C PRO A 643 -6.99 10.76 9.62
N GLY A 644 -7.85 11.77 9.64
CA GLY A 644 -9.00 11.85 10.52
C GLY A 644 -10.20 12.48 9.84
N PHE A 645 -11.33 12.48 10.54
CA PHE A 645 -12.55 13.11 10.07
C PHE A 645 -13.28 13.78 11.24
N ILE A 646 -13.78 14.99 10.99
CA ILE A 646 -14.64 15.74 11.91
C ILE A 646 -16.00 15.86 11.22
N VAL A 647 -17.05 15.35 11.82
CA VAL A 647 -18.40 15.39 11.24
C VAL A 647 -18.95 16.82 11.16
N ALA A 648 -19.84 17.08 10.23
CA ALA A 648 -20.36 18.43 9.98
C ALA A 648 -21.06 19.04 11.20
N GLU A 649 -21.76 18.26 12.01
CA GLU A 649 -22.40 18.70 13.25
C GLU A 649 -21.41 19.30 14.23
N GLN A 650 -20.25 18.69 14.37
CA GLN A 650 -19.19 19.20 15.24
C GLN A 650 -18.49 20.43 14.64
N ALA A 651 -18.30 20.46 13.33
CA ALA A 651 -17.71 21.59 12.64
C ALA A 651 -18.58 22.84 12.72
N LEU A 652 -19.91 22.69 12.66
CA LEU A 652 -20.87 23.79 12.72
C LEU A 652 -21.31 24.13 14.16
N GLY A 653 -21.06 23.26 15.13
CA GLY A 653 -21.46 23.46 16.53
C GLY A 653 -22.99 23.46 16.76
N THR A 654 -23.74 22.88 15.82
CA THR A 654 -25.20 22.98 15.83
C THR A 654 -25.90 21.93 16.68
N GLY A 655 -25.26 20.82 16.96
CA GLY A 655 -25.86 19.66 17.65
C GLY A 655 -26.99 18.95 16.86
N GLU A 656 -27.21 19.32 15.60
CA GLU A 656 -28.22 18.71 14.73
C GLU A 656 -27.68 17.45 14.06
N GLU A 657 -28.34 16.30 14.23
CA GLU A 657 -27.91 14.97 13.71
C GLU A 657 -27.74 14.88 12.18
N ARG A 658 -28.02 15.93 11.42
CA ARG A 658 -27.97 15.98 9.95
C ARG A 658 -27.40 17.28 9.40
N ALA A 659 -26.56 17.97 10.16
CA ALA A 659 -25.89 19.15 9.66
C ALA A 659 -25.01 18.79 8.45
N THR A 660 -25.01 19.64 7.42
CA THR A 660 -24.18 19.49 6.23
C THR A 660 -23.40 20.76 5.96
N LEU A 661 -22.15 20.61 5.52
CA LEU A 661 -21.35 21.75 5.05
C LEU A 661 -21.71 22.07 3.61
N GLU A 662 -21.98 23.33 3.33
CA GLU A 662 -22.04 23.82 1.96
C GLU A 662 -20.61 24.09 1.48
N VAL A 663 -20.12 23.28 0.55
CA VAL A 663 -18.75 23.34 0.04
C VAL A 663 -18.74 23.85 -1.40
N ASP A 664 -17.65 24.51 -1.79
CA ASP A 664 -17.42 24.90 -3.17
C ASP A 664 -17.27 23.66 -4.10
N ARG A 665 -17.32 23.87 -5.40
CA ARG A 665 -17.25 22.80 -6.40
C ARG A 665 -15.96 21.97 -6.35
N HIS A 666 -14.90 22.50 -5.72
CA HIS A 666 -13.59 21.86 -5.59
C HIS A 666 -13.35 21.23 -4.22
N GLY A 667 -14.25 21.46 -3.24
CA GLY A 667 -14.11 21.00 -1.84
C GLY A 667 -12.91 21.65 -1.14
N LEU A 668 -12.61 22.91 -1.46
CA LEU A 668 -11.49 23.69 -0.91
C LEU A 668 -11.93 24.68 0.16
N THR A 669 -13.12 25.25 0.01
CA THR A 669 -13.70 26.18 0.98
C THR A 669 -15.18 25.87 1.21
N THR A 670 -15.73 26.30 2.37
CA THR A 670 -17.19 26.42 2.52
C THR A 670 -17.70 27.66 1.84
N THR A 671 -18.95 27.67 1.37
CA THR A 671 -19.62 28.83 0.78
C THR A 671 -19.67 30.02 1.75
N SER A 672 -19.74 29.76 3.07
CA SER A 672 -19.64 30.76 4.11
C SER A 672 -18.23 31.34 4.31
N GLY A 673 -17.21 30.70 3.75
CA GLY A 673 -15.80 31.04 3.97
C GLY A 673 -15.26 30.66 5.36
N GLU A 674 -16.05 29.97 6.19
CA GLU A 674 -15.67 29.64 7.56
C GLU A 674 -14.57 28.56 7.62
N TRP A 675 -14.62 27.60 6.71
CA TRP A 675 -13.66 26.50 6.64
C TRP A 675 -12.93 26.47 5.30
N ARG A 676 -11.64 26.18 5.32
CA ARG A 676 -10.84 25.98 4.12
C ARG A 676 -9.80 24.87 4.31
N VAL A 677 -9.39 24.24 3.20
CA VAL A 677 -8.24 23.34 3.17
C VAL A 677 -6.97 24.11 3.54
N GLY A 678 -6.04 23.47 4.24
CA GLY A 678 -4.83 24.09 4.78
C GLY A 678 -5.02 24.70 6.18
N ALA A 679 -6.25 24.90 6.65
CA ALA A 679 -6.51 25.41 8.00
C ALA A 679 -5.96 24.45 9.06
N ARG A 680 -5.34 25.01 10.11
CA ARG A 680 -4.82 24.24 11.25
C ARG A 680 -5.84 24.29 12.38
N LEU A 681 -6.12 23.14 12.95
CA LEU A 681 -7.11 22.91 13.97
C LEU A 681 -6.46 22.28 15.20
N THR A 682 -6.98 22.58 16.37
CA THR A 682 -6.69 21.82 17.58
C THR A 682 -7.81 20.81 17.77
N VAL A 683 -7.45 19.53 17.80
CA VAL A 683 -8.40 18.43 17.88
C VAL A 683 -8.08 17.51 19.06
N ARG A 684 -9.08 16.82 19.57
CA ARG A 684 -8.94 15.77 20.58
C ARG A 684 -9.64 14.51 20.10
N PHE A 685 -9.09 13.36 20.47
CA PHE A 685 -9.73 12.08 20.24
C PHE A 685 -11.07 12.00 20.98
N ASP A 686 -12.11 11.52 20.31
CA ASP A 686 -13.51 11.45 20.79
C ASP A 686 -14.11 10.04 20.64
N GLY A 687 -13.27 9.01 20.74
CA GLY A 687 -13.72 7.63 20.61
C GLY A 687 -13.67 7.12 19.16
N ARG A 688 -14.61 6.23 18.82
CA ARG A 688 -14.71 5.65 17.48
C ARG A 688 -15.92 6.21 16.73
N ASP A 689 -15.75 6.43 15.43
CA ASP A 689 -16.85 6.72 14.53
C ASP A 689 -17.68 5.44 14.25
N GLU A 690 -18.77 5.60 13.51
CA GLU A 690 -19.66 4.50 13.11
C GLU A 690 -18.98 3.37 12.31
N LEU A 691 -17.84 3.66 11.70
CA LEU A 691 -17.02 2.70 10.94
C LEU A 691 -15.88 2.11 11.81
N GLY A 692 -15.86 2.42 13.11
CA GLY A 692 -14.85 1.97 14.06
C GLY A 692 -13.49 2.63 13.91
N ARG A 693 -13.40 3.78 13.21
CA ARG A 693 -12.16 4.56 13.06
C ARG A 693 -12.07 5.61 14.16
N ALA A 694 -10.86 6.13 14.40
CA ALA A 694 -10.67 7.25 15.34
C ALA A 694 -11.54 8.45 14.94
N ALA A 695 -12.42 8.87 15.85
CA ALA A 695 -13.22 10.09 15.73
C ALA A 695 -12.51 11.25 16.44
N TRP A 696 -12.64 12.44 15.89
CA TRP A 696 -11.97 13.63 16.37
C TRP A 696 -12.97 14.75 16.58
N ARG A 697 -12.81 15.50 17.69
CA ARG A 697 -13.59 16.71 17.94
C ARG A 697 -12.71 17.94 18.06
N LEU A 698 -13.26 19.10 17.71
CA LEU A 698 -12.59 20.39 17.88
C LEU A 698 -12.40 20.73 19.35
N VAL A 699 -11.25 21.28 19.70
CA VAL A 699 -10.95 21.82 21.03
C VAL A 699 -10.79 23.31 20.90
N GLY A 700 -11.89 24.06 21.05
CA GLY A 700 -11.91 25.51 20.92
C GLY A 700 -11.78 25.98 19.47
N THR A 701 -12.54 26.94 19.08
CA THR A 701 -12.33 27.71 17.85
C THR A 701 -11.22 28.71 18.14
N SER A 702 -9.99 28.42 17.75
CA SER A 702 -8.99 29.50 17.74
C SER A 702 -9.42 30.52 16.68
N HIS A 703 -9.49 31.78 17.04
CA HIS A 703 -9.83 32.94 16.20
C HIS A 703 -8.80 33.20 15.06
N ALA A 704 -8.01 32.21 14.67
CA ALA A 704 -6.96 32.30 13.64
C ALA A 704 -7.47 31.87 12.25
N MET A 705 -8.76 32.05 11.93
CA MET A 705 -9.36 31.69 10.66
C MET A 705 -9.98 32.88 9.91
N ARG A 706 -9.42 34.08 10.07
CA ARG A 706 -9.77 35.21 9.20
C ARG A 706 -8.54 35.63 8.41
#